data_89a09dc703683dd832ec51953e8c6f21
#
_entry.id   89a09dc703683dd832ec51953e8c6f21
#
_cell.length_a   1.000
_cell.length_b   1.000
_cell.length_c   1.000
_cell.angle_alpha   90.00
_cell.angle_beta   90.00
_cell.angle_gamma   90.00
#
_symmetry.space_group_name_H-M   'P 1'
#
loop_
_entity.id
_entity.type
_entity.pdbx_description
1 polymer ?
#
loop_
_entity_poly.entity_id
_entity_poly.type
_entity_poly.pdbx_seq_one_letter_code
_entity_poly.pdbx_strand_id
1 'polypeptide(L)'
;MTDENTPVTSEENDIVLRVEPVGLETEMQRSYLDYAMSVIVSRALPDVRDGLKPVHRRVLYAMYDGGYRPERGFYKCARVVGDVMGNYHPHGDSSIYDALVRLAQPWSMRMPLVDSNGNFGSPGNDPAAAMRYTECKMAPLSMEMVRDIDEETVDFKDNYDGRSQEPTVLPARFPNLLINGSAGIAVGMATNIPPHNLREVAAGAQWYLEHNESSNEELLDALLERIKGPDFPTGALVVGRRGIEEAYRTGRGSITMRAVVEVEEIQNRQCLVVTELPYQTNPDNLAQKIADLVKDGKIGGIADVRDETSSRTGQRLVIVLKRDAVAKVVLNNLYKHTELQTNFGANMLALVDGVPRTLSLDAFIRHWVNHQIEVIVRRTRFRLRKAEERAHILRGLLKALDAIDEVIALIRRSDTVEIARGGLMGLLEIDEIQANAILEMQLRRLAALERQKIVQEHDELQAKINEYNEILASPVRQRGIVSAELAALVEKYGEDRKTKLIPYEGDMSIEDLIAEEDIVVTVTRGGYIKRTKTDDYRAQKRGGKGVRGAKLKEDDIVNHFFVSTTHHWLLFFTNKGRVYRAKAYELPDAGRDARGQHVANLLAFQPDEAIAQILAIRDYEAAPYLVLATKAGLVKKTSLKDYDSPRSGGVIAINLREQEDGADDELIGAELVSPEDDLLLISKKAQSIRFTATDETLRPMGRATSGVKGMSFREGDELLSMNVVRPGTFVFTATDGGYAKRTAVDEYRVQGRGGLGIKAAKIVEDRGTLVGALVVEETDEILAITLSGGVIRTRVSGVRETGRDTMGVQLINLGKRDAVVGIARNAEAGREAEEVDGDVAVDETDEGAVTTGTDEGEAPSAE
;
A
#
# COMPACT_ATOMS: atom_id res chain seq x y z
N MET A 1 44.01 78.60 -54.19
CA MET A 1 45.38 78.21 -53.99
C MET A 1 45.57 78.01 -52.52
N THR A 2 45.86 76.92 -52.01
CA THR A 2 46.38 75.61 -52.28
C THR A 2 45.83 74.66 -51.25
N ASP A 3 45.53 73.57 -51.74
CA ASP A 3 45.18 72.35 -50.99
C ASP A 3 46.22 72.00 -49.95
N GLU A 4 45.76 71.55 -48.79
CA GLU A 4 46.45 70.49 -48.01
C GLU A 4 45.35 69.51 -47.43
N ASN A 5 45.17 68.45 -48.17
CA ASN A 5 44.55 67.23 -47.74
C ASN A 5 45.50 66.47 -46.82
N THR A 6 45.19 66.39 -45.55
CA THR A 6 45.89 65.49 -44.65
C THR A 6 44.90 64.31 -44.37
N PRO A 7 45.21 63.08 -44.68
CA PRO A 7 44.34 61.98 -44.37
C PRO A 7 44.32 61.71 -42.86
N VAL A 8 43.18 61.87 -42.22
CA VAL A 8 42.91 61.38 -40.88
C VAL A 8 43.00 59.87 -41.00
N THR A 9 44.04 59.30 -40.50
CA THR A 9 44.14 57.82 -40.32
C THR A 9 43.06 57.35 -39.38
N SER A 10 42.20 56.60 -39.91
CA SER A 10 41.10 55.85 -39.21
C SER A 10 41.65 54.68 -38.41
N GLU A 11 42.21 54.95 -37.22
CA GLU A 11 42.49 53.91 -36.22
C GLU A 11 41.34 53.65 -35.31
N GLU A 12 40.15 54.21 -35.58
CA GLU A 12 38.93 53.98 -34.74
C GLU A 12 37.97 52.92 -35.26
N ASN A 13 38.27 52.08 -36.24
CA ASN A 13 37.35 51.12 -36.84
C ASN A 13 37.82 49.67 -36.82
N ASP A 14 38.80 49.33 -36.04
CA ASP A 14 39.22 47.91 -35.91
C ASP A 14 38.66 47.16 -34.62
N ILE A 15 37.66 47.70 -33.99
CA ILE A 15 36.75 46.88 -33.16
C ILE A 15 35.58 46.39 -34.05
N VAL A 16 35.88 45.85 -35.18
CA VAL A 16 34.93 44.96 -35.87
C VAL A 16 34.95 43.70 -35.01
N LEU A 17 33.94 43.59 -34.17
CA LEU A 17 33.51 42.34 -33.61
C LEU A 17 33.73 41.24 -34.64
N ARG A 18 34.71 40.36 -34.43
CA ARG A 18 34.83 39.14 -35.23
C ARG A 18 33.56 38.32 -34.98
N VAL A 19 32.57 38.58 -35.81
CA VAL A 19 31.36 37.76 -35.84
C VAL A 19 31.75 36.46 -36.52
N GLU A 20 31.99 35.43 -35.70
CA GLU A 20 32.17 34.09 -36.22
C GLU A 20 30.76 33.51 -36.46
N PRO A 21 30.44 33.08 -37.67
CA PRO A 21 29.15 32.45 -37.95
C PRO A 21 29.09 31.08 -37.24
N VAL A 22 28.27 30.97 -36.21
CA VAL A 22 28.00 29.68 -35.52
C VAL A 22 26.71 29.15 -36.06
N GLY A 23 26.69 27.87 -36.49
CA GLY A 23 25.46 27.18 -36.89
C GLY A 23 24.51 27.12 -35.70
N LEU A 24 23.23 27.47 -35.92
CA LEU A 24 22.20 27.45 -34.88
C LEU A 24 22.12 26.09 -34.17
N GLU A 25 22.24 24.99 -34.92
CA GLU A 25 22.21 23.63 -34.37
C GLU A 25 23.37 23.37 -33.41
N THR A 26 24.59 23.78 -33.79
CA THR A 26 25.80 23.63 -32.96
C THR A 26 25.69 24.44 -31.66
N GLU A 27 25.21 25.70 -31.78
CA GLU A 27 25.02 26.55 -30.61
C GLU A 27 23.95 26.03 -29.67
N MET A 28 22.83 25.55 -30.23
CA MET A 28 21.75 24.94 -29.44
C MET A 28 22.23 23.67 -28.72
N GLN A 29 22.98 22.81 -29.39
CA GLN A 29 23.54 21.58 -28.80
C GLN A 29 24.51 21.94 -27.65
N ARG A 30 25.41 22.90 -27.86
CA ARG A 30 26.36 23.33 -26.85
C ARG A 30 25.68 23.96 -25.65
N SER A 31 24.79 24.93 -25.87
CA SER A 31 24.04 25.61 -24.82
C SER A 31 23.17 24.67 -24.01
N TYR A 32 22.55 23.67 -24.68
CA TYR A 32 21.74 22.64 -24.01
C TYR A 32 22.63 21.71 -23.16
N LEU A 33 23.79 21.31 -23.65
CA LEU A 33 24.72 20.49 -22.88
C LEU A 33 25.24 21.24 -21.64
N ASP A 34 25.62 22.52 -21.79
CA ASP A 34 26.07 23.35 -20.69
C ASP A 34 24.95 23.55 -19.64
N TYR A 35 23.73 23.79 -20.09
CA TYR A 35 22.56 23.85 -19.22
C TYR A 35 22.33 22.54 -18.51
N ALA A 36 22.32 21.41 -19.22
CA ALA A 36 22.11 20.09 -18.67
C ALA A 36 23.18 19.75 -17.62
N MET A 37 24.44 19.99 -17.90
CA MET A 37 25.55 19.80 -16.97
C MET A 37 25.39 20.68 -15.72
N SER A 38 25.02 21.93 -15.87
CA SER A 38 24.75 22.83 -14.74
C SER A 38 23.61 22.33 -13.87
N VAL A 39 22.50 21.88 -14.46
CA VAL A 39 21.36 21.36 -13.71
C VAL A 39 21.72 20.05 -12.98
N ILE A 40 22.49 19.18 -13.60
CA ILE A 40 22.90 17.89 -13.01
C ILE A 40 23.85 18.11 -11.84
N VAL A 41 24.96 18.82 -12.08
CA VAL A 41 26.05 18.92 -11.09
C VAL A 41 25.81 20.02 -10.06
N SER A 42 25.22 21.16 -10.47
CA SER A 42 25.16 22.35 -9.64
C SER A 42 23.76 22.70 -9.11
N ARG A 43 22.75 21.83 -9.29
CA ARG A 43 21.39 22.15 -8.86
C ARG A 43 20.60 20.96 -8.29
N ALA A 44 20.38 19.88 -9.07
CA ALA A 44 19.34 18.91 -8.78
C ALA A 44 19.81 17.70 -7.96
N LEU A 45 21.07 17.29 -8.11
CA LEU A 45 21.60 16.08 -7.49
C LEU A 45 22.39 16.38 -6.23
N PRO A 46 22.28 15.50 -5.19
CA PRO A 46 23.08 15.60 -3.98
C PRO A 46 24.48 15.01 -4.18
N ASP A 47 25.47 15.53 -3.47
CA ASP A 47 26.78 14.90 -3.33
C ASP A 47 26.68 13.69 -2.40
N VAL A 48 27.34 12.58 -2.75
CA VAL A 48 27.26 11.32 -1.98
C VAL A 48 27.85 11.47 -0.56
N ARG A 49 28.81 12.39 -0.37
CA ARG A 49 29.55 12.57 0.89
C ARG A 49 28.72 13.26 1.97
N ASP A 50 28.08 14.41 1.64
CA ASP A 50 27.30 15.19 2.61
C ASP A 50 25.79 15.12 2.40
N GLY A 51 25.34 14.55 1.27
CA GLY A 51 23.92 14.35 0.97
C GLY A 51 23.17 15.63 0.62
N LEU A 52 23.87 16.72 0.32
CA LEU A 52 23.28 18.02 0.10
C LEU A 52 23.33 18.43 -1.36
N LYS A 53 22.27 19.09 -1.80
CA LYS A 53 22.30 19.90 -3.02
C LYS A 53 23.03 21.22 -2.74
N PRO A 54 23.57 21.90 -3.77
CA PRO A 54 24.29 23.18 -3.58
C PRO A 54 23.50 24.21 -2.77
N VAL A 55 22.20 24.37 -3.02
CA VAL A 55 21.38 25.34 -2.26
C VAL A 55 21.31 24.99 -0.77
N HIS A 56 21.12 23.71 -0.41
CA HIS A 56 21.05 23.28 0.99
C HIS A 56 22.39 23.46 1.70
N ARG A 57 23.49 23.12 1.02
CA ARG A 57 24.84 23.29 1.55
C ARG A 57 25.12 24.78 1.81
N ARG A 58 24.77 25.68 0.88
CA ARG A 58 24.92 27.12 1.02
C ARG A 58 24.06 27.69 2.14
N VAL A 59 22.81 27.20 2.31
CA VAL A 59 21.95 27.61 3.42
C VAL A 59 22.59 27.25 4.76
N LEU A 60 23.02 26.00 4.95
CA LEU A 60 23.61 25.56 6.21
C LEU A 60 24.95 26.27 6.49
N TYR A 61 25.78 26.45 5.47
CA TYR A 61 27.04 27.16 5.62
C TYR A 61 26.84 28.66 5.95
N ALA A 62 25.94 29.35 5.25
CA ALA A 62 25.59 30.72 5.56
C ALA A 62 25.03 30.91 6.97
N MET A 63 24.21 29.92 7.43
CA MET A 63 23.70 29.94 8.81
C MET A 63 24.84 29.75 9.82
N TYR A 64 25.81 28.89 9.51
CA TYR A 64 26.98 28.69 10.36
C TYR A 64 27.86 29.93 10.41
N ASP A 65 28.22 30.49 9.26
CA ASP A 65 29.06 31.69 9.11
C ASP A 65 28.42 32.94 9.74
N GLY A 66 27.10 33.13 9.50
CA GLY A 66 26.31 34.21 10.12
C GLY A 66 26.03 34.02 11.61
N GLY A 67 26.44 32.91 12.20
CA GLY A 67 26.28 32.62 13.63
C GLY A 67 24.87 32.34 14.09
N TYR A 68 23.97 31.81 13.23
CA TYR A 68 22.58 31.41 13.53
C TYR A 68 22.52 30.08 14.25
N ARG A 69 23.22 29.93 15.36
CA ARG A 69 23.50 28.66 16.06
C ARG A 69 22.38 28.26 17.01
N PRO A 70 22.27 26.96 17.37
CA PRO A 70 21.21 26.44 18.26
C PRO A 70 21.12 27.14 19.61
N GLU A 71 22.27 27.56 20.15
CA GLU A 71 22.36 28.18 21.49
C GLU A 71 21.87 29.63 21.49
N ARG A 72 21.70 30.24 20.33
CA ARG A 72 21.21 31.62 20.16
C ARG A 72 19.70 31.65 19.95
N GLY A 73 19.11 32.86 20.06
CA GLY A 73 17.71 33.07 19.73
C GLY A 73 17.39 32.84 18.25
N PHE A 74 16.14 32.81 17.92
CA PHE A 74 15.65 32.73 16.55
C PHE A 74 15.88 34.03 15.78
N TYR A 75 16.09 33.89 14.49
CA TYR A 75 16.29 35.01 13.56
C TYR A 75 15.22 34.93 12.45
N LYS A 76 14.82 36.12 11.94
CA LYS A 76 13.90 36.18 10.80
C LYS A 76 14.45 35.40 9.59
N CYS A 77 13.63 34.53 8.99
CA CYS A 77 14.06 33.80 7.79
C CYS A 77 14.49 34.74 6.67
N ALA A 78 13.84 35.90 6.55
CA ALA A 78 14.24 36.93 5.56
C ALA A 78 15.70 37.37 5.69
N ARG A 79 16.27 37.41 6.91
CA ARG A 79 17.66 37.71 7.12
C ARG A 79 18.57 36.60 6.63
N VAL A 80 18.27 35.37 7.00
CA VAL A 80 19.05 34.20 6.54
C VAL A 80 19.01 34.08 5.02
N VAL A 81 17.81 34.21 4.43
CA VAL A 81 17.66 34.21 2.95
C VAL A 81 18.48 35.32 2.28
N GLY A 82 18.49 36.49 2.86
CA GLY A 82 19.30 37.63 2.38
C GLY A 82 20.81 37.35 2.41
N ASP A 83 21.30 36.75 3.51
CA ASP A 83 22.74 36.38 3.63
C ASP A 83 23.13 35.28 2.62
N VAL A 84 22.24 34.26 2.44
CA VAL A 84 22.45 33.19 1.44
C VAL A 84 22.48 33.74 0.03
N MET A 85 21.53 34.62 -0.32
CA MET A 85 21.42 35.20 -1.66
C MET A 85 22.57 36.14 -1.96
N GLY A 86 22.94 36.97 -0.98
CA GLY A 86 23.97 37.98 -1.17
C GLY A 86 25.38 37.40 -1.25
N ASN A 87 25.69 36.36 -0.48
CA ASN A 87 27.06 35.87 -0.36
C ASN A 87 27.33 34.57 -1.14
N TYR A 88 26.32 33.70 -1.36
CA TYR A 88 26.59 32.33 -1.83
C TYR A 88 25.72 31.85 -2.99
N HIS A 89 24.41 32.25 -3.04
CA HIS A 89 23.48 31.67 -3.97
C HIS A 89 22.71 32.75 -4.75
N PRO A 90 23.18 33.19 -5.94
CA PRO A 90 22.60 34.27 -6.71
C PRO A 90 21.33 33.85 -7.48
N HIS A 91 20.30 33.43 -6.74
CA HIS A 91 19.00 33.01 -7.27
C HIS A 91 17.85 33.67 -6.50
N GLY A 92 16.61 33.49 -6.97
CA GLY A 92 15.43 34.12 -6.37
C GLY A 92 15.26 33.73 -4.88
N ASP A 93 14.90 34.74 -4.08
CA ASP A 93 14.68 34.62 -2.63
C ASP A 93 13.62 33.58 -2.25
N SER A 94 12.56 33.47 -3.05
CA SER A 94 11.52 32.47 -2.83
C SER A 94 12.04 31.03 -2.92
N SER A 95 12.91 30.74 -3.91
CA SER A 95 13.49 29.39 -4.05
C SER A 95 14.45 29.02 -2.90
N ILE A 96 15.20 30.02 -2.39
CA ILE A 96 16.06 29.86 -1.21
C ILE A 96 15.20 29.63 0.04
N TYR A 97 14.13 30.42 0.18
CA TYR A 97 13.20 30.28 1.31
C TYR A 97 12.51 28.90 1.32
N ASP A 98 12.02 28.43 0.16
CA ASP A 98 11.41 27.11 0.04
C ASP A 98 12.39 25.99 0.40
N ALA A 99 13.66 26.11 0.02
CA ALA A 99 14.70 25.17 0.42
C ALA A 99 14.94 25.20 1.95
N LEU A 100 15.04 26.39 2.54
CA LEU A 100 15.17 26.58 3.98
C LEU A 100 13.97 25.97 4.75
N VAL A 101 12.75 26.23 4.28
CA VAL A 101 11.50 25.70 4.87
C VAL A 101 11.51 24.17 4.88
N ARG A 102 11.90 23.54 3.77
CA ARG A 102 11.97 22.06 3.69
C ARG A 102 12.95 21.46 4.67
N LEU A 103 14.09 22.12 4.94
CA LEU A 103 15.07 21.66 5.93
C LEU A 103 14.52 21.68 7.37
N ALA A 104 13.44 22.43 7.61
CA ALA A 104 12.80 22.58 8.93
C ALA A 104 11.53 21.73 9.10
N GLN A 105 10.97 21.17 8.02
CA GLN A 105 9.69 20.46 8.06
C GLN A 105 9.85 19.01 8.56
N PRO A 106 9.24 18.63 9.69
CA PRO A 106 9.37 17.28 10.27
C PRO A 106 8.66 16.16 9.48
N TRP A 107 7.81 16.52 8.52
CA TRP A 107 7.17 15.56 7.58
C TRP A 107 7.94 15.43 6.27
N SER A 108 8.88 16.33 5.98
CA SER A 108 9.76 16.30 4.79
C SER A 108 11.12 15.68 5.10
N MET A 109 11.66 15.95 6.29
CA MET A 109 12.97 15.49 6.74
C MET A 109 12.82 14.47 7.87
N ARG A 110 13.55 13.35 7.78
CA ARG A 110 13.55 12.35 8.87
C ARG A 110 14.19 12.93 10.13
N MET A 111 15.23 13.73 9.93
CA MET A 111 15.91 14.50 10.95
C MET A 111 16.11 15.94 10.44
N PRO A 112 15.27 16.90 10.85
CA PRO A 112 15.37 18.29 10.43
C PRO A 112 16.74 18.93 10.75
N LEU A 113 17.23 19.75 9.84
CA LEU A 113 18.51 20.46 9.99
C LEU A 113 18.35 21.91 10.39
N VAL A 114 17.13 22.42 10.37
CA VAL A 114 16.78 23.79 10.77
C VAL A 114 15.68 23.73 11.81
N ASP A 115 15.86 24.46 12.91
CA ASP A 115 14.81 24.73 13.89
C ASP A 115 13.97 25.91 13.42
N SER A 116 12.65 25.78 13.54
CA SER A 116 11.67 26.75 13.06
C SER A 116 10.81 27.34 14.17
N ASN A 117 10.42 28.59 14.00
CA ASN A 117 9.42 29.27 14.84
C ASN A 117 8.42 30.02 13.96
N GLY A 118 7.13 29.74 14.13
CA GLY A 118 6.05 30.27 13.31
C GLY A 118 5.47 29.22 12.36
N ASN A 119 4.72 29.66 11.34
CA ASN A 119 4.06 28.78 10.40
C ASN A 119 4.99 28.41 9.22
N PHE A 120 5.46 27.18 9.20
CA PHE A 120 6.27 26.58 8.12
C PHE A 120 5.45 25.68 7.19
N GLY A 121 4.13 25.87 7.13
CA GLY A 121 3.23 25.09 6.31
C GLY A 121 2.67 23.85 7.02
N SER A 122 1.94 23.04 6.26
CA SER A 122 1.40 21.75 6.69
C SER A 122 1.77 20.66 5.69
N PRO A 123 1.55 19.37 6.01
CA PRO A 123 1.63 18.28 5.01
C PRO A 123 0.59 18.41 3.90
N GLY A 124 -0.47 19.19 4.13
CA GLY A 124 -1.53 19.51 3.17
C GLY A 124 -1.18 20.64 2.21
N ASN A 125 -2.19 21.45 1.88
CA ASN A 125 -2.06 22.54 0.92
C ASN A 125 -1.65 23.89 1.53
N ASP A 126 -1.48 23.99 2.84
CA ASP A 126 -1.10 25.23 3.50
C ASP A 126 0.39 25.53 3.24
N PRO A 127 0.73 26.63 2.58
CA PRO A 127 2.10 27.07 2.38
C PRO A 127 2.70 27.65 3.67
N ALA A 128 4.03 27.73 3.74
CA ALA A 128 4.69 28.48 4.79
C ALA A 128 4.30 29.95 4.73
N ALA A 129 4.21 30.61 5.89
CA ALA A 129 4.01 32.05 5.96
C ALA A 129 5.19 32.79 5.34
N ALA A 130 4.98 34.05 4.91
CA ALA A 130 6.05 34.84 4.31
C ALA A 130 7.28 34.97 5.24
N MET A 131 8.49 34.92 4.69
CA MET A 131 9.76 34.85 5.41
C MET A 131 10.00 36.02 6.39
N ARG A 132 9.24 37.13 6.25
CA ARG A 132 9.28 38.26 7.20
C ARG A 132 8.62 37.95 8.54
N TYR A 133 7.72 36.94 8.59
CA TYR A 133 7.05 36.51 9.81
C TYR A 133 7.74 35.34 10.48
N THR A 134 8.19 34.36 9.69
CA THR A 134 8.84 33.15 10.19
C THR A 134 10.25 33.41 10.70
N GLU A 135 10.69 32.56 11.62
CA GLU A 135 12.02 32.63 12.23
C GLU A 135 12.67 31.26 12.23
N CYS A 136 13.99 31.22 12.12
CA CYS A 136 14.76 29.99 12.10
C CYS A 136 16.12 30.13 12.79
N LYS A 137 16.73 29.01 13.07
CA LYS A 137 18.12 28.83 13.52
C LYS A 137 18.57 27.43 13.13
N MET A 138 19.85 27.15 13.22
CA MET A 138 20.37 25.80 13.00
C MET A 138 19.81 24.83 14.05
N ALA A 139 19.41 23.64 13.65
CA ALA A 139 19.09 22.56 14.58
C ALA A 139 20.37 22.02 15.25
N PRO A 140 20.31 21.48 16.48
CA PRO A 140 21.49 20.91 17.13
C PRO A 140 22.24 19.87 16.29
N LEU A 141 21.52 19.05 15.54
CA LEU A 141 22.10 18.03 14.65
C LEU A 141 22.87 18.66 13.48
N SER A 142 22.41 19.79 12.94
CA SER A 142 23.07 20.44 11.81
C SER A 142 24.47 20.97 12.14
N MET A 143 24.77 21.19 13.43
CA MET A 143 26.12 21.51 13.86
C MET A 143 27.12 20.38 13.60
N GLU A 144 26.64 19.14 13.58
CA GLU A 144 27.48 17.98 13.24
C GLU A 144 27.76 17.89 11.72
N MET A 145 26.98 18.59 10.88
CA MET A 145 27.27 18.71 9.44
C MET A 145 28.47 19.62 9.16
N VAL A 146 28.62 20.66 9.96
CA VAL A 146 29.64 21.71 9.77
C VAL A 146 30.77 21.65 10.79
N ARG A 147 30.75 20.67 11.68
CA ARG A 147 31.73 20.57 12.75
C ARG A 147 33.14 20.41 12.21
N ASP A 148 34.07 21.12 12.84
CA ASP A 148 35.49 21.18 12.46
C ASP A 148 35.74 21.71 11.02
N ILE A 149 34.81 22.46 10.41
CA ILE A 149 34.96 23.00 9.04
C ILE A 149 36.07 24.04 8.96
N ASP A 150 36.32 24.77 10.05
CA ASP A 150 37.37 25.81 10.16
C ASP A 150 38.79 25.18 10.33
N GLU A 151 38.88 23.86 10.39
CA GLU A 151 40.13 23.11 10.55
C GLU A 151 40.65 22.50 9.22
N GLU A 152 40.34 23.11 8.10
CA GLU A 152 40.77 22.69 6.75
C GLU A 152 40.32 21.27 6.39
N THR A 153 39.22 20.80 6.96
CA THR A 153 38.71 19.44 6.79
C THR A 153 38.15 19.17 5.39
N VAL A 154 37.71 20.21 4.69
CA VAL A 154 37.16 20.18 3.33
C VAL A 154 37.74 21.28 2.48
N ASP A 155 37.62 21.17 1.16
CA ASP A 155 38.06 22.17 0.24
C ASP A 155 37.06 23.32 0.09
N PHE A 156 37.58 24.53 -0.04
CA PHE A 156 36.82 25.74 -0.33
C PHE A 156 37.09 26.19 -1.76
N LYS A 157 36.11 26.82 -2.34
CA LYS A 157 36.22 27.51 -3.66
C LYS A 157 35.65 28.91 -3.54
N ASP A 158 36.03 29.77 -4.46
CA ASP A 158 35.44 31.09 -4.54
C ASP A 158 33.93 31.01 -4.83
N ASN A 159 33.18 31.91 -4.21
CA ASN A 159 31.75 32.10 -4.48
C ASN A 159 31.56 32.69 -5.90
N TYR A 160 30.32 33.00 -6.28
CA TYR A 160 29.96 33.47 -7.61
C TYR A 160 30.62 34.81 -8.03
N ASP A 161 31.01 35.66 -7.08
CA ASP A 161 31.63 36.97 -7.34
C ASP A 161 33.11 37.07 -6.89
N GLY A 162 33.68 36.00 -6.36
CA GLY A 162 35.07 35.90 -5.92
C GLY A 162 35.40 36.72 -4.65
N ARG A 163 34.39 37.20 -3.91
CA ARG A 163 34.56 37.98 -2.68
C ARG A 163 34.56 37.16 -1.41
N SER A 164 33.98 36.01 -1.46
CA SER A 164 33.88 35.08 -0.35
C SER A 164 34.20 33.67 -0.81
N GLN A 165 34.48 32.78 0.11
CA GLN A 165 34.65 31.34 -0.18
C GLN A 165 33.54 30.53 0.34
N GLU A 166 33.16 29.46 -0.39
CA GLU A 166 32.18 28.47 0.01
C GLU A 166 32.78 27.07 0.02
N PRO A 167 32.34 26.18 0.93
CA PRO A 167 32.80 24.80 0.97
C PRO A 167 32.27 24.01 -0.23
N THR A 168 33.13 23.17 -0.82
CA THR A 168 32.74 22.29 -1.91
C THR A 168 31.83 21.16 -1.41
N VAL A 169 32.04 20.72 -0.18
CA VAL A 169 31.29 19.69 0.56
C VAL A 169 31.35 19.99 2.06
N LEU A 170 30.43 19.58 2.86
CA LEU A 170 30.49 19.67 4.32
C LEU A 170 31.17 18.45 4.95
N PRO A 171 31.80 18.60 6.15
CA PRO A 171 32.37 17.46 6.88
C PRO A 171 31.38 16.32 7.17
N ALA A 172 30.11 16.63 7.43
CA ALA A 172 28.97 15.69 7.53
C ALA A 172 29.26 14.44 8.37
N ARG A 173 29.43 14.59 9.69
CA ARG A 173 29.81 13.51 10.64
C ARG A 173 28.80 12.36 10.76
N PHE A 174 27.67 12.44 10.07
CA PHE A 174 26.70 11.37 9.92
C PHE A 174 26.28 11.23 8.45
N PRO A 175 25.86 10.04 8.00
CA PRO A 175 25.53 9.79 6.60
C PRO A 175 24.17 10.42 6.20
N ASN A 176 24.15 11.75 6.12
CA ASN A 176 22.95 12.55 5.93
C ASN A 176 22.14 12.14 4.69
N LEU A 177 22.82 11.75 3.60
CA LEU A 177 22.12 11.33 2.38
C LEU A 177 21.21 10.12 2.60
N LEU A 178 21.66 9.14 3.38
CA LEU A 178 20.84 7.98 3.71
C LEU A 178 19.80 8.32 4.79
N ILE A 179 20.14 9.16 5.77
CA ILE A 179 19.23 9.46 6.88
C ILE A 179 18.06 10.32 6.43
N ASN A 180 18.30 11.39 5.70
CA ASN A 180 17.27 12.32 5.24
C ASN A 180 16.76 12.04 3.82
N GLY A 181 17.49 11.24 3.06
CA GLY A 181 17.16 11.00 1.66
C GLY A 181 17.38 12.26 0.79
N SER A 182 17.02 12.16 -0.47
CA SER A 182 16.98 13.28 -1.40
C SER A 182 16.09 12.96 -2.59
N ALA A 183 15.32 13.93 -3.05
CA ALA A 183 14.54 13.82 -4.29
C ALA A 183 14.87 15.02 -5.20
N GLY A 184 15.07 14.76 -6.49
CA GLY A 184 15.42 15.82 -7.44
C GLY A 184 15.25 15.38 -8.89
N ILE A 185 14.88 16.33 -9.74
CA ILE A 185 14.70 16.12 -11.18
C ILE A 185 15.75 16.94 -11.91
N ALA A 186 16.63 16.25 -12.64
CA ALA A 186 17.63 16.86 -13.51
C ALA A 186 17.26 16.61 -14.98
N VAL A 187 18.12 17.06 -15.89
CA VAL A 187 17.94 16.80 -17.32
C VAL A 187 18.30 15.33 -17.62
N GLY A 188 17.35 14.58 -18.11
CA GLY A 188 17.54 13.17 -18.50
C GLY A 188 17.66 12.19 -17.33
N MET A 189 17.62 12.63 -16.08
CA MET A 189 17.71 11.77 -14.89
C MET A 189 17.01 12.36 -13.68
N ALA A 190 16.65 11.52 -12.72
CA ALA A 190 16.07 11.95 -11.47
C ALA A 190 16.68 11.15 -10.32
N THR A 191 16.76 11.73 -9.15
CA THR A 191 17.11 11.03 -7.90
C THR A 191 15.91 10.97 -6.99
N ASN A 192 15.76 9.83 -6.30
CA ASN A 192 14.74 9.63 -5.27
C ASN A 192 15.26 8.63 -4.25
N ILE A 193 16.02 9.13 -3.28
CA ILE A 193 16.67 8.32 -2.23
C ILE A 193 15.78 8.37 -0.99
N PRO A 194 15.33 7.20 -0.48
CA PRO A 194 14.48 7.15 0.69
C PRO A 194 15.26 7.49 1.97
N PRO A 195 14.61 8.10 2.97
CA PRO A 195 15.20 8.33 4.29
C PRO A 195 15.29 7.04 5.11
N HIS A 196 16.26 6.99 6.07
CA HIS A 196 16.50 5.81 6.90
C HIS A 196 16.70 6.20 8.37
N ASN A 197 16.64 5.19 9.24
CA ASN A 197 16.89 5.35 10.66
C ASN A 197 18.37 5.53 10.97
N LEU A 198 18.72 6.55 11.77
CA LEU A 198 20.12 6.85 12.14
C LEU A 198 20.82 5.67 12.83
N ARG A 199 20.12 4.99 13.76
CA ARG A 199 20.71 3.85 14.48
C ARG A 199 21.05 2.68 13.54
N GLU A 200 20.16 2.40 12.58
CA GLU A 200 20.35 1.31 11.63
C GLU A 200 21.50 1.61 10.66
N VAL A 201 21.54 2.82 10.10
CA VAL A 201 22.59 3.24 9.14
C VAL A 201 23.95 3.30 9.86
N ALA A 202 23.99 3.84 11.07
CA ALA A 202 25.20 3.89 11.86
C ALA A 202 25.72 2.50 12.20
N ALA A 203 24.87 1.56 12.61
CA ALA A 203 25.24 0.17 12.85
C ALA A 203 25.83 -0.49 11.59
N GLY A 204 25.29 -0.20 10.42
CA GLY A 204 25.84 -0.65 9.14
C GLY A 204 27.22 -0.05 8.83
N ALA A 205 27.38 1.26 9.06
CA ALA A 205 28.66 1.95 8.85
C ALA A 205 29.73 1.48 9.84
N GLN A 206 29.38 1.24 11.11
CA GLN A 206 30.29 0.70 12.12
C GLN A 206 30.75 -0.72 11.75
N TRP A 207 29.86 -1.57 11.26
CA TRP A 207 30.24 -2.89 10.78
C TRP A 207 31.30 -2.80 9.66
N TYR A 208 31.13 -1.91 8.70
CA TYR A 208 32.11 -1.70 7.63
C TYR A 208 33.44 -1.15 8.15
N LEU A 209 33.43 -0.24 9.13
CA LEU A 209 34.66 0.27 9.76
C LEU A 209 35.48 -0.82 10.42
N GLU A 210 34.82 -1.86 10.96
CA GLU A 210 35.47 -3.04 11.56
C GLU A 210 35.91 -4.06 10.51
N HIS A 211 35.17 -4.17 9.39
CA HIS A 211 35.37 -5.20 8.35
C HIS A 211 35.69 -4.54 6.99
N ASN A 212 36.62 -3.60 6.97
CA ASN A 212 36.92 -2.78 5.80
C ASN A 212 37.50 -3.53 4.59
N GLU A 213 37.95 -4.79 4.78
CA GLU A 213 38.45 -5.66 3.72
C GLU A 213 37.37 -6.56 3.12
N SER A 214 36.13 -6.47 3.61
CA SER A 214 35.01 -7.25 3.11
C SER A 214 34.70 -6.96 1.64
N SER A 215 34.28 -7.98 0.92
CA SER A 215 33.77 -7.84 -0.46
C SER A 215 32.50 -6.97 -0.49
N ASN A 216 32.11 -6.49 -1.67
CA ASN A 216 30.89 -5.72 -1.83
C ASN A 216 29.64 -6.52 -1.44
N GLU A 217 29.62 -7.81 -1.75
CA GLU A 217 28.50 -8.70 -1.47
C GLU A 217 28.37 -8.99 0.04
N GLU A 218 29.48 -9.29 0.72
CA GLU A 218 29.48 -9.48 2.18
C GLU A 218 29.05 -8.20 2.92
N LEU A 219 29.54 -7.04 2.49
CA LEU A 219 29.11 -5.78 3.07
C LEU A 219 27.61 -5.56 2.84
N LEU A 220 27.13 -5.78 1.61
CA LEU A 220 25.73 -5.55 1.26
C LEU A 220 24.79 -6.46 2.07
N ASP A 221 25.13 -7.73 2.24
CA ASP A 221 24.35 -8.67 3.06
C ASP A 221 24.36 -8.26 4.55
N ALA A 222 25.51 -7.85 5.08
CA ALA A 222 25.60 -7.32 6.44
C ALA A 222 24.79 -6.03 6.64
N LEU A 223 24.70 -5.17 5.61
CA LEU A 223 23.87 -3.98 5.64
C LEU A 223 22.37 -4.30 5.60
N LEU A 224 21.95 -5.29 4.78
CA LEU A 224 20.57 -5.76 4.70
C LEU A 224 20.03 -6.35 6.02
N GLU A 225 20.91 -6.91 6.85
CA GLU A 225 20.56 -7.38 8.21
C GLU A 225 20.33 -6.21 9.18
N ARG A 226 21.13 -5.15 9.09
CA ARG A 226 21.14 -4.01 10.02
C ARG A 226 20.20 -2.91 9.61
N ILE A 227 20.16 -2.56 8.33
CA ILE A 227 19.28 -1.52 7.74
C ILE A 227 18.05 -2.22 7.17
N LYS A 228 17.01 -2.34 7.98
CA LYS A 228 15.82 -3.14 7.68
C LYS A 228 15.02 -2.60 6.49
N GLY A 229 15.13 -1.31 6.21
CA GLY A 229 14.39 -0.62 5.15
C GLY A 229 14.31 0.89 5.38
N PRO A 230 13.68 1.65 4.50
CA PRO A 230 13.40 3.06 4.69
C PRO A 230 12.67 3.34 6.00
N ASP A 231 12.93 4.52 6.57
CA ASP A 231 12.26 5.02 7.77
C ASP A 231 11.72 6.43 7.48
N PHE A 232 10.49 6.47 7.01
CA PHE A 232 9.88 7.72 6.53
C PHE A 232 9.47 8.63 7.69
N PRO A 233 9.60 9.96 7.54
CA PRO A 233 9.26 10.93 8.58
C PRO A 233 7.78 10.87 8.98
N THR A 234 6.89 10.49 8.07
CA THR A 234 5.44 10.36 8.29
C THR A 234 5.04 9.00 8.88
N GLY A 235 6.00 8.09 9.17
CA GLY A 235 5.71 6.75 9.66
C GLY A 235 5.20 5.83 8.56
N ALA A 236 3.95 5.40 8.67
CA ALA A 236 3.26 4.49 7.77
C ALA A 236 3.85 3.06 7.73
N LEU A 237 3.27 2.22 6.89
CA LEU A 237 3.66 0.82 6.74
C LEU A 237 4.42 0.64 5.42
N VAL A 238 5.45 -0.19 5.44
CA VAL A 238 6.08 -0.70 4.21
C VAL A 238 5.71 -2.18 4.06
N VAL A 239 5.18 -2.53 2.90
CA VAL A 239 4.65 -3.87 2.60
C VAL A 239 5.66 -4.69 1.82
N GLY A 240 6.13 -5.77 2.43
CA GLY A 240 7.11 -6.68 1.83
C GLY A 240 8.54 -6.13 1.81
N ARG A 241 9.51 -7.00 1.53
CA ARG A 241 10.94 -6.68 1.51
C ARG A 241 11.57 -6.64 0.12
N ARG A 242 10.93 -7.25 -0.86
CA ARG A 242 11.49 -7.41 -2.22
C ARG A 242 11.93 -6.08 -2.85
N GLY A 243 11.06 -5.06 -2.81
CA GLY A 243 11.40 -3.75 -3.38
C GLY A 243 12.52 -3.02 -2.64
N ILE A 244 12.66 -3.26 -1.32
CA ILE A 244 13.78 -2.75 -0.51
C ILE A 244 15.09 -3.42 -0.93
N GLU A 245 15.11 -4.73 -1.00
CA GLU A 245 16.31 -5.51 -1.37
C GLU A 245 16.77 -5.16 -2.79
N GLU A 246 15.84 -5.02 -3.72
CA GLU A 246 16.13 -4.60 -5.09
C GLU A 246 16.76 -3.20 -5.11
N ALA A 247 16.17 -2.23 -4.38
CA ALA A 247 16.71 -0.87 -4.27
C ALA A 247 18.13 -0.86 -3.69
N TYR A 248 18.38 -1.64 -2.65
CA TYR A 248 19.67 -1.66 -1.96
C TYR A 248 20.76 -2.37 -2.77
N ARG A 249 20.41 -3.39 -3.55
CA ARG A 249 21.36 -4.11 -4.40
C ARG A 249 21.66 -3.38 -5.71
N THR A 250 20.65 -2.79 -6.33
CA THR A 250 20.79 -2.22 -7.70
C THR A 250 20.74 -0.69 -7.75
N GLY A 251 20.38 -0.06 -6.64
CA GLY A 251 20.11 1.39 -6.60
C GLY A 251 18.72 1.76 -7.16
N ARG A 252 17.88 0.79 -7.57
CA ARG A 252 16.52 1.01 -8.06
C ARG A 252 15.57 -0.04 -7.51
N GLY A 253 14.38 0.40 -7.08
CA GLY A 253 13.37 -0.53 -6.58
C GLY A 253 12.04 0.18 -6.34
N SER A 254 10.97 -0.62 -6.27
CA SER A 254 9.62 -0.13 -5.98
C SER A 254 9.21 -0.58 -4.58
N ILE A 255 9.08 0.36 -3.66
CA ILE A 255 8.77 0.10 -2.25
C ILE A 255 7.33 0.48 -1.99
N THR A 256 6.49 -0.50 -1.69
CA THR A 256 5.07 -0.27 -1.42
C THR A 256 4.88 0.30 -0.02
N MET A 257 4.29 1.49 0.05
CA MET A 257 3.90 2.15 1.31
C MET A 257 2.39 2.09 1.47
N ARG A 258 1.93 1.90 2.70
CA ARG A 258 0.52 1.85 3.06
C ARG A 258 0.26 2.70 4.30
N ALA A 259 -0.85 3.44 4.30
CA ALA A 259 -1.31 4.21 5.46
C ALA A 259 -1.60 3.31 6.66
N VAL A 260 -1.46 3.85 7.86
CA VAL A 260 -2.00 3.24 9.08
C VAL A 260 -3.44 3.70 9.21
N VAL A 261 -4.35 2.74 9.24
CA VAL A 261 -5.79 2.98 9.33
C VAL A 261 -6.36 2.13 10.45
N GLU A 262 -7.05 2.76 11.37
CA GLU A 262 -7.74 2.11 12.48
C GLU A 262 -9.26 2.20 12.27
N VAL A 263 -9.99 1.16 12.71
CA VAL A 263 -11.44 1.16 12.68
C VAL A 263 -11.94 1.63 14.03
N GLU A 264 -12.55 2.81 14.09
CA GLU A 264 -13.12 3.40 15.29
C GLU A 264 -14.65 3.52 15.15
N GLU A 265 -15.36 3.43 16.25
CA GLU A 265 -16.78 3.78 16.31
C GLU A 265 -16.96 5.21 16.84
N ILE A 266 -17.41 6.11 15.97
CA ILE A 266 -17.62 7.52 16.30
C ILE A 266 -19.11 7.84 16.11
N GLN A 267 -19.80 8.24 17.17
CA GLN A 267 -21.25 8.58 17.14
C GLN A 267 -22.13 7.46 16.54
N ASN A 268 -21.91 6.21 16.99
CA ASN A 268 -22.62 5.01 16.52
C ASN A 268 -22.47 4.75 15.00
N ARG A 269 -21.33 5.15 14.43
CA ARG A 269 -20.94 4.82 13.05
C ARG A 269 -19.52 4.30 13.02
N GLN A 270 -19.30 3.28 12.24
CA GLN A 270 -17.94 2.83 11.93
C GLN A 270 -17.24 3.88 11.09
N CYS A 271 -16.01 4.19 11.45
CA CYS A 271 -15.15 5.13 10.75
C CYS A 271 -13.80 4.47 10.51
N LEU A 272 -13.20 4.75 9.36
CA LEU A 272 -11.80 4.47 9.10
C LEU A 272 -11.01 5.73 9.46
N VAL A 273 -10.16 5.63 10.46
CA VAL A 273 -9.34 6.75 10.95
C VAL A 273 -7.92 6.55 10.48
N VAL A 274 -7.46 7.44 9.62
CA VAL A 274 -6.10 7.42 9.07
C VAL A 274 -5.21 8.24 9.97
N THR A 275 -4.28 7.58 10.66
CA THR A 275 -3.36 8.19 11.63
C THR A 275 -1.96 8.45 11.05
N GLU A 276 -1.55 7.69 10.03
CA GLU A 276 -0.28 7.87 9.34
C GLU A 276 -0.48 7.71 7.83
N LEU A 277 0.12 8.59 7.06
CA LEU A 277 0.04 8.59 5.59
C LEU A 277 1.38 8.17 4.96
N PRO A 278 1.35 7.54 3.78
CA PRO A 278 2.55 7.30 2.99
C PRO A 278 3.34 8.59 2.77
N TYR A 279 4.66 8.49 2.79
CA TYR A 279 5.55 9.63 2.60
C TYR A 279 5.26 10.36 1.28
N GLN A 280 5.25 11.70 1.33
CA GLN A 280 4.91 12.61 0.21
C GLN A 280 3.44 12.56 -0.22
N THR A 281 2.54 11.95 0.53
CA THR A 281 1.09 12.02 0.28
C THR A 281 0.52 13.30 0.88
N ASN A 282 -0.23 14.05 0.08
CA ASN A 282 -0.93 15.25 0.53
C ASN A 282 -2.33 14.87 1.05
N PRO A 283 -2.67 15.12 2.33
CA PRO A 283 -3.94 14.73 2.93
C PRO A 283 -5.15 15.42 2.32
N ASP A 284 -5.05 16.71 1.94
CA ASP A 284 -6.17 17.45 1.35
C ASP A 284 -6.53 16.91 -0.04
N ASN A 285 -5.51 16.70 -0.87
CA ASN A 285 -5.69 16.12 -2.21
C ASN A 285 -6.23 14.68 -2.11
N LEU A 286 -5.80 13.92 -1.12
CA LEU A 286 -6.31 12.58 -0.84
C LEU A 286 -7.79 12.62 -0.46
N ALA A 287 -8.17 13.52 0.47
CA ALA A 287 -9.58 13.68 0.88
C ALA A 287 -10.47 14.07 -0.31
N GLN A 288 -10.02 15.02 -1.13
CA GLN A 288 -10.73 15.41 -2.34
C GLN A 288 -10.88 14.24 -3.32
N LYS A 289 -9.83 13.48 -3.57
CA LYS A 289 -9.86 12.31 -4.44
C LYS A 289 -10.82 11.22 -3.94
N ILE A 290 -10.87 10.97 -2.63
CA ILE A 290 -11.83 10.04 -2.03
C ILE A 290 -13.26 10.54 -2.31
N ALA A 291 -13.55 11.82 -2.08
CA ALA A 291 -14.86 12.41 -2.33
C ALA A 291 -15.27 12.29 -3.81
N ASP A 292 -14.35 12.54 -4.73
CA ASP A 292 -14.60 12.40 -6.17
C ASP A 292 -14.89 10.94 -6.57
N LEU A 293 -14.14 9.96 -6.04
CA LEU A 293 -14.37 8.53 -6.29
C LEU A 293 -15.72 8.04 -5.75
N VAL A 294 -16.16 8.58 -4.61
CA VAL A 294 -17.49 8.31 -4.05
C VAL A 294 -18.59 8.91 -4.92
N LYS A 295 -18.42 10.15 -5.37
CA LYS A 295 -19.35 10.84 -6.27
C LYS A 295 -19.49 10.12 -7.62
N ASP A 296 -18.38 9.65 -8.17
CA ASP A 296 -18.33 8.87 -9.41
C ASP A 296 -18.88 7.44 -9.26
N GLY A 297 -19.21 7.00 -8.04
CA GLY A 297 -19.71 5.65 -7.76
C GLY A 297 -18.65 4.54 -7.87
N LYS A 298 -17.37 4.90 -7.93
CA LYS A 298 -16.26 3.93 -7.99
C LYS A 298 -15.96 3.29 -6.64
N ILE A 299 -16.21 4.00 -5.55
CA ILE A 299 -16.11 3.51 -4.19
C ILE A 299 -17.44 3.73 -3.49
N GLY A 300 -18.06 2.64 -3.04
CA GLY A 300 -19.28 2.67 -2.23
C GLY A 300 -18.98 2.63 -0.72
N GLY A 301 -20.03 2.77 0.10
CA GLY A 301 -19.92 2.55 1.54
C GLY A 301 -19.39 3.73 2.37
N ILE A 302 -19.00 4.85 1.75
CA ILE A 302 -18.53 6.07 2.46
C ILE A 302 -19.67 7.07 2.54
N ALA A 303 -19.87 7.64 3.73
CA ALA A 303 -20.89 8.66 4.01
C ALA A 303 -20.29 10.08 4.03
N ASP A 304 -19.09 10.25 4.61
CA ASP A 304 -18.44 11.55 4.80
C ASP A 304 -16.92 11.39 4.95
N VAL A 305 -16.17 12.45 4.67
CA VAL A 305 -14.71 12.50 4.88
C VAL A 305 -14.39 13.80 5.62
N ARG A 306 -13.69 13.70 6.75
CA ARG A 306 -13.34 14.83 7.60
C ARG A 306 -11.87 14.84 7.90
N ASP A 307 -11.24 16.00 7.81
CA ASP A 307 -9.90 16.21 8.34
C ASP A 307 -9.98 16.80 9.75
N GLU A 308 -9.58 16.00 10.73
CA GLU A 308 -9.50 16.37 12.15
C GLU A 308 -8.03 16.54 12.60
N THR A 309 -7.12 16.69 11.65
CA THR A 309 -5.69 16.85 11.89
C THR A 309 -5.42 18.14 12.65
N SER A 310 -4.63 18.05 13.72
CA SER A 310 -4.21 19.20 14.49
C SER A 310 -2.84 18.97 15.15
N SER A 311 -2.22 20.03 15.67
CA SER A 311 -0.97 19.89 16.42
C SER A 311 -1.11 19.03 17.69
N ARG A 312 -2.34 18.86 18.19
CA ARG A 312 -2.65 18.07 19.39
C ARG A 312 -2.93 16.60 19.05
N THR A 313 -3.66 16.35 17.97
CA THR A 313 -4.08 14.99 17.56
C THR A 313 -3.08 14.32 16.63
N GLY A 314 -2.18 15.07 16.01
CA GLY A 314 -1.40 14.58 14.88
C GLY A 314 -2.27 14.41 13.63
N GLN A 315 -1.82 13.63 12.66
CA GLN A 315 -2.58 13.27 11.45
C GLN A 315 -3.84 12.49 11.83
N ARG A 316 -5.02 12.97 11.45
CA ARG A 316 -6.30 12.33 11.71
C ARG A 316 -7.30 12.64 10.59
N LEU A 317 -7.30 11.82 9.55
CA LEU A 317 -8.30 11.86 8.49
C LEU A 317 -9.37 10.81 8.79
N VAL A 318 -10.61 11.25 9.04
CA VAL A 318 -11.73 10.40 9.43
C VAL A 318 -12.64 10.16 8.23
N ILE A 319 -12.77 8.90 7.81
CA ILE A 319 -13.65 8.45 6.73
C ILE A 319 -14.84 7.75 7.36
N VAL A 320 -15.99 8.42 7.37
CA VAL A 320 -17.23 7.92 7.99
C VAL A 320 -17.92 6.94 7.05
N LEU A 321 -18.20 5.74 7.53
CA LEU A 321 -18.86 4.71 6.74
C LEU A 321 -20.39 4.81 6.79
N LYS A 322 -21.07 4.28 5.77
CA LYS A 322 -22.51 4.00 5.80
C LYS A 322 -22.79 2.83 6.73
N ARG A 323 -24.01 2.71 7.23
CA ARG A 323 -24.39 1.68 8.23
C ARG A 323 -24.24 0.25 7.74
N ASP A 324 -24.44 0.05 6.45
CA ASP A 324 -24.40 -1.21 5.71
C ASP A 324 -23.02 -1.52 5.11
N ALA A 325 -22.03 -0.70 5.36
CA ALA A 325 -20.71 -0.83 4.75
C ALA A 325 -19.80 -1.75 5.57
N VAL A 326 -19.11 -2.66 4.89
CA VAL A 326 -18.07 -3.51 5.47
C VAL A 326 -16.75 -2.74 5.45
N ALA A 327 -16.23 -2.37 6.63
CA ALA A 327 -15.04 -1.54 6.76
C ALA A 327 -13.83 -2.07 5.99
N LYS A 328 -13.58 -3.39 6.04
CA LYS A 328 -12.46 -4.04 5.34
C LYS A 328 -12.56 -3.88 3.82
N VAL A 329 -13.75 -4.04 3.26
CA VAL A 329 -13.99 -3.91 1.81
C VAL A 329 -13.78 -2.47 1.35
N VAL A 330 -14.29 -1.49 2.10
CA VAL A 330 -14.08 -0.07 1.81
C VAL A 330 -12.60 0.27 1.88
N LEU A 331 -11.89 -0.20 2.91
CA LEU A 331 -10.46 0.02 3.08
C LEU A 331 -9.64 -0.56 1.92
N ASN A 332 -9.94 -1.78 1.49
CA ASN A 332 -9.27 -2.42 0.35
C ASN A 332 -9.49 -1.63 -0.94
N ASN A 333 -10.71 -1.13 -1.19
CA ASN A 333 -11.00 -0.27 -2.33
C ASN A 333 -10.23 1.06 -2.25
N LEU A 334 -10.11 1.64 -1.07
CA LEU A 334 -9.31 2.84 -0.84
C LEU A 334 -7.83 2.61 -1.12
N TYR A 335 -7.24 1.49 -0.67
CA TYR A 335 -5.86 1.12 -1.00
C TYR A 335 -5.63 0.93 -2.50
N LYS A 336 -6.61 0.40 -3.22
CA LYS A 336 -6.50 0.17 -4.66
C LYS A 336 -6.60 1.45 -5.49
N HIS A 337 -7.42 2.41 -5.07
CA HIS A 337 -7.82 3.55 -5.91
C HIS A 337 -7.26 4.89 -5.44
N THR A 338 -6.60 4.94 -4.28
CA THR A 338 -6.09 6.18 -3.68
C THR A 338 -4.64 6.05 -3.22
N GLU A 339 -4.04 7.16 -2.82
CA GLU A 339 -2.70 7.24 -2.26
C GLU A 339 -2.60 6.72 -0.81
N LEU A 340 -3.68 6.14 -0.23
CA LEU A 340 -3.58 5.38 1.03
C LEU A 340 -2.66 4.16 0.88
N GLN A 341 -2.48 3.66 -0.33
CA GLN A 341 -1.38 2.80 -0.71
C GLN A 341 -0.72 3.33 -1.97
N THR A 342 0.59 3.52 -1.93
CA THR A 342 1.36 4.02 -3.07
C THR A 342 2.75 3.40 -3.09
N ASN A 343 3.44 3.51 -4.22
CA ASN A 343 4.79 2.99 -4.36
C ASN A 343 5.80 4.13 -4.34
N PHE A 344 6.83 3.99 -3.50
CA PHE A 344 8.01 4.82 -3.55
C PHE A 344 8.99 4.23 -4.57
N GLY A 345 9.13 4.89 -5.71
CA GLY A 345 10.10 4.51 -6.73
C GLY A 345 11.51 4.94 -6.32
N ALA A 346 12.26 4.07 -5.65
CA ALA A 346 13.62 4.38 -5.27
C ALA A 346 14.53 4.45 -6.50
N ASN A 347 15.28 5.55 -6.62
CA ASN A 347 16.36 5.72 -7.59
C ASN A 347 17.53 6.41 -6.87
N MET A 348 18.47 5.62 -6.44
CA MET A 348 19.56 6.01 -5.55
C MET A 348 20.72 6.63 -6.37
N LEU A 349 20.43 7.74 -7.03
CA LEU A 349 21.35 8.51 -7.88
C LEU A 349 21.99 9.64 -7.09
N ALA A 350 23.29 9.71 -7.02
CA ALA A 350 24.06 10.78 -6.36
C ALA A 350 25.30 11.17 -7.18
N LEU A 351 25.90 12.31 -6.86
CA LEU A 351 27.17 12.74 -7.44
C LEU A 351 28.34 12.11 -6.68
N VAL A 352 29.20 11.43 -7.43
CA VAL A 352 30.48 10.92 -6.99
C VAL A 352 31.55 11.65 -7.78
N ASP A 353 32.34 12.48 -7.13
CA ASP A 353 33.36 13.32 -7.76
C ASP A 353 32.80 14.13 -8.96
N GLY A 354 31.59 14.70 -8.78
CA GLY A 354 30.91 15.47 -9.81
C GLY A 354 30.24 14.67 -10.93
N VAL A 355 30.32 13.32 -10.89
CA VAL A 355 29.73 12.44 -11.88
C VAL A 355 28.46 11.77 -11.30
N PRO A 356 27.29 11.85 -11.96
CA PRO A 356 26.09 11.19 -11.49
C PRO A 356 26.20 9.66 -11.62
N ARG A 357 25.98 8.94 -10.53
CA ARG A 357 25.99 7.47 -10.47
C ARG A 357 24.82 6.93 -9.68
N THR A 358 24.18 5.89 -10.20
CA THR A 358 23.23 5.08 -9.42
C THR A 358 24.04 4.12 -8.55
N LEU A 359 23.85 4.17 -7.25
CA LEU A 359 24.67 3.47 -6.28
C LEU A 359 23.84 2.44 -5.50
N SER A 360 24.46 1.33 -5.17
CA SER A 360 23.98 0.36 -4.17
C SER A 360 24.22 0.86 -2.75
N LEU A 361 23.56 0.26 -1.77
CA LEU A 361 23.64 0.70 -0.37
C LEU A 361 25.08 0.63 0.18
N ASP A 362 25.83 -0.41 -0.17
CA ASP A 362 27.25 -0.57 0.20
C ASP A 362 28.12 0.56 -0.34
N ALA A 363 27.87 1.01 -1.58
CA ALA A 363 28.60 2.10 -2.19
C ALA A 363 28.37 3.44 -1.44
N PHE A 364 27.14 3.73 -1.00
CA PHE A 364 26.86 4.91 -0.17
C PHE A 364 27.65 4.89 1.12
N ILE A 365 27.65 3.78 1.82
CA ILE A 365 28.40 3.62 3.10
C ILE A 365 29.90 3.77 2.85
N ARG A 366 30.44 3.15 1.79
CA ARG A 366 31.88 3.27 1.46
C ARG A 366 32.27 4.72 1.18
N HIS A 367 31.53 5.43 0.34
CA HIS A 367 31.82 6.83 0.00
C HIS A 367 31.76 7.73 1.23
N TRP A 368 30.74 7.57 2.08
CA TRP A 368 30.64 8.35 3.30
C TRP A 368 31.79 8.03 4.29
N VAL A 369 32.11 6.76 4.53
CA VAL A 369 33.22 6.35 5.42
C VAL A 369 34.54 6.88 4.92
N ASN A 370 34.81 6.77 3.62
CA ASN A 370 36.05 7.32 3.03
C ASN A 370 36.14 8.82 3.23
N HIS A 371 35.04 9.56 3.04
CA HIS A 371 34.99 10.99 3.32
C HIS A 371 35.28 11.29 4.79
N GLN A 372 34.73 10.52 5.74
CA GLN A 372 35.00 10.70 7.16
C GLN A 372 36.46 10.44 7.52
N ILE A 373 37.10 9.43 6.93
CA ILE A 373 38.51 9.16 7.13
C ILE A 373 39.35 10.34 6.62
N GLU A 374 39.02 10.88 5.45
CA GLU A 374 39.68 12.07 4.93
C GLU A 374 39.54 13.30 5.85
N VAL A 375 38.32 13.54 6.35
CA VAL A 375 38.02 14.61 7.31
C VAL A 375 38.90 14.46 8.57
N ILE A 376 38.98 13.24 9.13
CA ILE A 376 39.81 12.95 10.32
C ILE A 376 41.30 13.20 10.02
N VAL A 377 41.78 12.72 8.88
CA VAL A 377 43.21 12.92 8.51
C VAL A 377 43.53 14.40 8.32
N ARG A 378 42.67 15.16 7.62
CA ARG A 378 42.89 16.59 7.39
C ARG A 378 42.80 17.38 8.69
N ARG A 379 41.79 17.11 9.53
CA ARG A 379 41.66 17.70 10.86
C ARG A 379 42.91 17.44 11.73
N THR A 380 43.37 16.19 11.74
CA THR A 380 44.55 15.82 12.54
C THR A 380 45.80 16.49 12.03
N ARG A 381 46.00 16.65 10.71
CA ARG A 381 47.13 17.41 10.14
C ARG A 381 47.07 18.90 10.52
N PHE A 382 45.88 19.49 10.48
CA PHE A 382 45.70 20.86 10.92
C PHE A 382 46.07 21.05 12.39
N ARG A 383 45.55 20.18 13.26
CA ARG A 383 45.83 20.23 14.71
C ARG A 383 47.30 19.94 15.02
N LEU A 384 47.89 18.99 14.30
CA LEU A 384 49.34 18.72 14.42
C LEU A 384 50.16 19.96 14.07
N ARG A 385 49.90 20.56 12.90
CA ARG A 385 50.59 21.78 12.49
C ARG A 385 50.45 22.90 13.53
N LYS A 386 49.26 23.14 14.04
CA LYS A 386 49.00 24.14 15.07
C LYS A 386 49.72 23.83 16.39
N ALA A 387 49.75 22.56 16.77
CA ALA A 387 50.44 22.10 17.97
C ALA A 387 51.99 22.24 17.81
N GLU A 388 52.53 21.88 16.65
CA GLU A 388 53.93 22.03 16.32
C GLU A 388 54.36 23.51 16.27
N GLU A 389 53.58 24.38 15.62
CA GLU A 389 53.83 25.85 15.58
C GLU A 389 53.87 26.39 17.02
N ARG A 390 52.93 26.00 17.89
CA ARG A 390 52.87 26.46 19.26
C ARG A 390 54.03 25.89 20.11
N ALA A 391 54.30 24.59 20.01
CA ALA A 391 55.41 23.92 20.70
C ALA A 391 56.77 24.52 20.31
N HIS A 392 56.92 24.91 19.01
CA HIS A 392 58.09 25.57 18.51
C HIS A 392 58.35 26.90 19.22
N ILE A 393 57.34 27.73 19.37
CA ILE A 393 57.40 29.00 20.11
C ILE A 393 57.74 28.73 21.57
N LEU A 394 57.11 27.76 22.24
CA LEU A 394 57.33 27.45 23.65
C LEU A 394 58.78 26.96 23.88
N ARG A 395 59.35 26.17 22.96
CA ARG A 395 60.79 25.79 23.02
C ARG A 395 61.71 26.99 23.04
N GLY A 396 61.44 27.99 22.22
CA GLY A 396 62.21 29.27 22.22
C GLY A 396 62.06 30.03 23.53
N LEU A 397 60.83 30.09 24.07
CA LEU A 397 60.57 30.74 25.35
C LEU A 397 61.23 30.01 26.52
N LEU A 398 61.27 28.68 26.53
CA LEU A 398 61.98 27.88 27.57
C LEU A 398 63.50 28.14 27.51
N LYS A 399 64.10 28.16 26.32
CA LYS A 399 65.54 28.49 26.18
C LYS A 399 65.84 29.91 26.71
N ALA A 400 64.90 30.87 26.44
CA ALA A 400 65.09 32.23 26.94
C ALA A 400 64.95 32.33 28.47
N LEU A 401 64.03 31.56 29.05
CA LEU A 401 63.82 31.48 30.51
C LEU A 401 64.97 30.78 31.24
N ASP A 402 65.69 29.82 30.58
CA ASP A 402 66.85 29.16 31.11
C ASP A 402 68.07 30.08 31.14
N ALA A 403 68.19 31.02 30.19
CA ALA A 403 69.25 32.02 30.07
C ALA A 403 68.73 33.47 30.30
N ILE A 404 67.83 33.65 31.25
CA ILE A 404 67.04 34.91 31.37
C ILE A 404 67.87 36.12 31.62
N ASP A 405 68.91 36.06 32.44
CA ASP A 405 69.79 37.17 32.76
C ASP A 405 70.61 37.65 31.53
N GLU A 406 71.08 36.71 30.73
CA GLU A 406 71.76 36.98 29.47
C GLU A 406 70.80 37.58 28.42
N VAL A 407 69.55 37.10 28.32
CA VAL A 407 68.53 37.61 27.45
C VAL A 407 68.15 39.05 27.80
N ILE A 408 67.97 39.35 29.08
CA ILE A 408 67.67 40.68 29.57
C ILE A 408 68.85 41.64 29.31
N ALA A 409 70.09 41.21 29.60
CA ALA A 409 71.28 42.01 29.36
C ALA A 409 71.45 42.31 27.85
N LEU A 410 71.19 41.36 26.97
CA LEU A 410 71.27 41.52 25.54
C LEU A 410 70.21 42.49 25.02
N ILE A 411 68.92 42.34 25.42
CA ILE A 411 67.87 43.26 25.03
C ILE A 411 68.15 44.69 25.48
N ARG A 412 68.62 44.89 26.70
CA ARG A 412 68.90 46.24 27.25
C ARG A 412 70.06 46.93 26.55
N ARG A 413 71.08 46.24 26.02
CA ARG A 413 72.24 46.84 25.29
C ARG A 413 71.98 46.99 23.78
N SER A 414 70.88 46.50 23.26
CA SER A 414 70.55 46.66 21.85
C SER A 414 69.81 47.98 21.57
N ASP A 415 70.25 48.70 20.56
CA ASP A 415 69.71 50.02 20.19
C ASP A 415 68.41 49.89 19.42
N THR A 416 68.17 48.79 18.74
CA THR A 416 66.95 48.51 17.97
C THR A 416 66.39 47.07 18.19
N VAL A 417 65.13 46.90 17.89
CA VAL A 417 64.48 45.58 17.98
C VAL A 417 65.12 44.57 17.04
N GLU A 418 65.54 44.96 15.85
CA GLU A 418 66.19 44.10 14.85
C GLU A 418 67.60 43.65 15.38
N ILE A 419 68.41 44.54 16.04
CA ILE A 419 69.67 44.13 16.66
C ILE A 419 69.39 43.14 17.80
N ALA A 420 68.41 43.37 18.66
CA ALA A 420 68.05 42.52 19.73
C ALA A 420 67.60 41.14 19.21
N ARG A 421 66.80 41.12 18.12
CA ARG A 421 66.32 39.84 17.48
C ARG A 421 67.49 39.02 16.98
N GLY A 422 68.38 39.66 16.18
CA GLY A 422 69.58 39.00 15.67
C GLY A 422 70.53 38.49 16.76
N GLY A 423 70.65 39.25 17.86
CA GLY A 423 71.39 38.83 19.03
C GLY A 423 70.80 37.64 19.78
N LEU A 424 69.52 37.62 19.94
CA LEU A 424 68.80 36.50 20.52
C LEU A 424 68.88 35.22 19.69
N MET A 425 68.79 35.36 18.37
CA MET A 425 68.96 34.24 17.44
C MET A 425 70.34 33.60 17.57
N GLY A 426 71.37 34.40 17.69
CA GLY A 426 72.74 33.93 17.88
C GLY A 426 73.00 33.36 19.29
N LEU A 427 72.47 33.98 20.31
CA LEU A 427 72.72 33.58 21.71
C LEU A 427 72.04 32.25 22.09
N LEU A 428 70.75 32.06 21.62
CA LEU A 428 69.92 30.93 22.04
C LEU A 428 69.85 29.86 20.94
N GLU A 429 70.51 30.08 19.80
CA GLU A 429 70.32 29.19 18.62
C GLU A 429 68.86 28.97 18.30
N ILE A 430 68.11 30.07 18.08
CA ILE A 430 66.71 30.11 17.76
C ILE A 430 66.46 30.84 16.44
N ASP A 431 65.26 30.61 15.86
CA ASP A 431 64.85 31.29 14.67
C ASP A 431 64.16 32.65 14.94
N GLU A 432 63.79 33.34 13.87
CA GLU A 432 63.19 34.68 13.92
C GLU A 432 61.80 34.65 14.61
N ILE A 433 60.99 33.58 14.41
CA ILE A 433 59.67 33.44 15.01
C ILE A 433 59.80 33.31 16.54
N GLN A 434 60.70 32.48 17.00
CA GLN A 434 61.01 32.30 18.41
C GLN A 434 61.58 33.58 19.05
N ALA A 435 62.49 34.28 18.34
CA ALA A 435 63.04 35.51 18.82
C ALA A 435 62.04 36.65 18.95
N ASN A 436 61.11 36.77 18.00
CA ASN A 436 59.96 37.70 18.08
C ASN A 436 59.08 37.39 19.27
N ALA A 437 58.76 36.12 19.49
CA ALA A 437 57.91 35.69 20.63
C ALA A 437 58.57 35.99 22.00
N ILE A 438 59.88 35.94 22.06
CA ILE A 438 60.69 36.34 23.26
C ILE A 438 60.59 37.87 23.45
N LEU A 439 60.75 38.64 22.39
CA LEU A 439 60.71 40.11 22.47
C LEU A 439 59.29 40.61 22.83
N GLU A 440 58.22 39.88 22.45
CA GLU A 440 56.86 40.22 22.80
C GLU A 440 56.42 39.66 24.18
N MET A 441 57.34 38.97 24.88
CA MET A 441 57.03 38.31 26.15
C MET A 441 56.80 39.38 27.26
N GLN A 442 55.70 39.28 27.95
CA GLN A 442 55.36 40.15 29.07
C GLN A 442 56.21 39.83 30.30
N LEU A 443 56.72 40.80 31.03
CA LEU A 443 57.58 40.65 32.23
C LEU A 443 56.88 39.74 33.30
N ARG A 444 55.61 39.71 33.43
CA ARG A 444 54.88 38.80 34.37
C ARG A 444 55.18 37.31 34.10
N ARG A 445 55.51 36.89 32.86
CA ARG A 445 55.83 35.49 32.52
C ARG A 445 57.20 35.03 33.05
N LEU A 446 58.01 35.93 33.57
CA LEU A 446 59.29 35.60 34.23
C LEU A 446 59.13 35.03 35.62
N ALA A 447 57.93 35.08 36.24
CA ALA A 447 57.68 34.50 37.55
C ALA A 447 57.77 32.99 37.51
N ALA A 448 58.27 32.35 38.57
CA ALA A 448 58.49 30.92 38.64
C ALA A 448 57.24 30.06 38.36
N LEU A 449 56.07 30.50 38.81
CA LEU A 449 54.80 29.86 38.51
C LEU A 449 54.42 29.87 37.04
N GLU A 450 54.72 30.98 36.35
CA GLU A 450 54.43 31.10 34.91
C GLU A 450 55.41 30.24 34.08
N ARG A 451 56.67 30.07 34.49
CA ARG A 451 57.62 29.15 33.88
C ARG A 451 57.10 27.70 33.96
N GLN A 452 56.58 27.30 35.10
CA GLN A 452 56.00 25.94 35.29
C GLN A 452 54.79 25.72 34.36
N LYS A 453 53.94 26.74 34.14
CA LYS A 453 52.85 26.66 33.19
C LYS A 453 53.33 26.50 31.73
N ILE A 454 54.40 27.18 31.35
CA ILE A 454 54.96 27.04 30.00
C ILE A 454 55.55 25.66 29.79
N VAL A 455 56.23 25.07 30.80
CA VAL A 455 56.72 23.69 30.75
C VAL A 455 55.55 22.71 30.60
N GLN A 456 54.52 22.86 31.45
CA GLN A 456 53.36 22.00 31.40
C GLN A 456 52.62 22.11 30.04
N GLU A 457 52.43 23.34 29.50
CA GLU A 457 51.83 23.56 28.18
C GLU A 457 52.64 22.87 27.08
N HIS A 458 53.98 22.96 27.17
CA HIS A 458 54.88 22.31 26.21
C HIS A 458 54.73 20.80 26.24
N ASP A 459 54.73 20.19 27.44
CA ASP A 459 54.63 18.71 27.63
C ASP A 459 53.26 18.21 27.16
N GLU A 460 52.16 18.92 27.46
CA GLU A 460 50.85 18.60 26.97
C GLU A 460 50.76 18.67 25.43
N LEU A 461 51.38 19.66 24.82
CA LEU A 461 51.44 19.78 23.37
C LEU A 461 52.30 18.68 22.74
N GLN A 462 53.42 18.30 23.38
CA GLN A 462 54.27 17.23 22.89
C GLN A 462 53.54 15.87 22.94
N ALA A 463 52.75 15.62 23.98
CA ALA A 463 51.88 14.44 24.08
C ALA A 463 50.84 14.45 22.94
N LYS A 464 50.19 15.58 22.65
CA LYS A 464 49.24 15.73 21.54
C LYS A 464 49.92 15.55 20.17
N ILE A 465 51.11 16.07 19.96
CA ILE A 465 51.88 15.87 18.73
C ILE A 465 52.17 14.39 18.49
N ASN A 466 52.55 13.65 19.54
CA ASN A 466 52.78 12.23 19.44
C ASN A 466 51.47 11.48 19.09
N GLU A 467 50.38 11.82 19.77
CA GLU A 467 49.05 11.26 19.50
C GLU A 467 48.60 11.50 18.05
N TYR A 468 48.74 12.74 17.55
CA TYR A 468 48.38 13.08 16.18
C TYR A 468 49.20 12.32 15.16
N ASN A 469 50.49 12.16 15.40
CA ASN A 469 51.37 11.37 14.54
C ASN A 469 50.97 9.89 14.52
N GLU A 470 50.56 9.32 15.65
CA GLU A 470 50.06 7.97 15.74
C GLU A 470 48.77 7.80 14.99
N ILE A 471 47.84 8.76 15.08
CA ILE A 471 46.57 8.76 14.33
C ILE A 471 46.84 8.79 12.81
N LEU A 472 47.77 9.65 12.37
CA LEU A 472 48.12 9.79 10.96
C LEU A 472 48.78 8.54 10.40
N ALA A 473 49.57 7.84 11.21
CA ALA A 473 50.29 6.60 10.83
C ALA A 473 49.40 5.35 10.83
N SER A 474 48.23 5.38 11.50
CA SER A 474 47.40 4.19 11.72
C SER A 474 46.00 4.29 11.14
N PRO A 475 45.70 3.69 9.96
CA PRO A 475 44.34 3.62 9.41
C PRO A 475 43.33 2.97 10.37
N VAL A 476 43.77 2.06 11.24
CA VAL A 476 42.92 1.44 12.25
C VAL A 476 42.44 2.47 13.28
N ARG A 477 43.36 3.34 13.76
CA ARG A 477 43.01 4.40 14.70
C ARG A 477 42.03 5.42 14.04
N GLN A 478 42.28 5.76 12.79
CA GLN A 478 41.41 6.68 12.03
C GLN A 478 39.97 6.14 11.96
N ARG A 479 39.79 4.85 11.60
CA ARG A 479 38.49 4.17 11.60
C ARG A 479 37.87 4.11 12.99
N GLY A 480 38.67 3.84 14.02
CA GLY A 480 38.24 3.82 15.41
C GLY A 480 37.67 5.17 15.86
N ILE A 481 38.29 6.29 15.44
CA ILE A 481 37.79 7.65 15.74
C ILE A 481 36.44 7.88 15.05
N VAL A 482 36.31 7.55 13.77
CA VAL A 482 35.02 7.67 13.03
C VAL A 482 33.93 6.86 13.74
N SER A 483 34.22 5.62 14.13
CA SER A 483 33.27 4.74 14.83
C SER A 483 32.83 5.33 16.18
N ALA A 484 33.78 5.82 16.98
CA ALA A 484 33.48 6.40 18.28
C ALA A 484 32.67 7.71 18.18
N GLU A 485 33.01 8.57 17.22
CA GLU A 485 32.26 9.81 16.97
C GLU A 485 30.85 9.52 16.49
N LEU A 486 30.68 8.55 15.60
CA LEU A 486 29.35 8.11 15.14
C LEU A 486 28.53 7.49 16.27
N ALA A 487 29.14 6.68 17.14
CA ALA A 487 28.47 6.10 18.32
C ALA A 487 27.95 7.18 19.27
N ALA A 488 28.78 8.17 19.60
CA ALA A 488 28.38 9.32 20.43
C ALA A 488 27.22 10.13 19.80
N LEU A 489 27.17 10.22 18.47
CA LEU A 489 26.12 10.89 17.73
C LEU A 489 24.81 10.10 17.80
N VAL A 490 24.87 8.80 17.67
CA VAL A 490 23.72 7.89 17.82
C VAL A 490 23.17 7.91 19.23
N GLU A 491 24.02 7.93 20.25
CA GLU A 491 23.59 8.06 21.64
C GLU A 491 22.81 9.35 21.89
N LYS A 492 23.26 10.44 21.29
CA LYS A 492 22.66 11.77 21.51
C LYS A 492 21.39 12.01 20.67
N TYR A 493 21.36 11.56 19.42
CA TYR A 493 20.33 11.89 18.43
C TYR A 493 19.55 10.67 17.90
N GLY A 494 19.90 9.43 18.30
CA GLY A 494 19.25 8.24 17.81
C GLY A 494 17.80 8.12 18.29
N GLU A 495 16.89 7.99 17.36
CA GLU A 495 15.46 7.78 17.60
C GLU A 495 15.04 6.37 17.18
N ASP A 496 13.90 5.93 17.69
CA ASP A 496 13.28 4.69 17.25
C ASP A 496 12.69 4.84 15.83
N ARG A 497 12.52 3.70 15.16
CA ARG A 497 11.94 3.64 13.83
C ARG A 497 10.49 4.10 13.86
N LYS A 498 10.12 4.99 12.93
CA LYS A 498 8.74 5.46 12.72
C LYS A 498 7.96 4.51 11.81
N THR A 499 8.54 4.11 10.68
CA THR A 499 7.90 3.24 9.68
C THR A 499 7.94 1.78 10.11
N LYS A 500 6.80 1.09 10.07
CA LYS A 500 6.69 -0.35 10.37
C LYS A 500 6.80 -1.18 9.10
N LEU A 501 7.54 -2.28 9.17
CA LEU A 501 7.65 -3.24 8.07
C LEU A 501 6.68 -4.39 8.31
N ILE A 502 5.81 -4.64 7.33
CA ILE A 502 4.85 -5.74 7.39
C ILE A 502 5.10 -6.76 6.26
N PRO A 503 4.78 -8.04 6.48
CA PRO A 503 4.87 -9.05 5.43
C PRO A 503 3.98 -8.69 4.24
N TYR A 504 4.36 -9.20 3.07
CA TYR A 504 3.49 -9.16 1.89
C TYR A 504 2.46 -10.27 1.99
N GLU A 505 1.20 -9.93 2.10
CA GLU A 505 0.06 -10.88 2.22
C GLU A 505 -0.48 -11.37 0.87
N GLY A 506 0.15 -11.01 -0.23
CA GLY A 506 -0.32 -11.27 -1.58
C GLY A 506 -1.03 -10.08 -2.22
N ASP A 507 -1.30 -10.17 -3.53
CA ASP A 507 -2.06 -9.14 -4.23
C ASP A 507 -3.54 -9.22 -3.81
N MET A 508 -4.19 -8.07 -3.64
CA MET A 508 -5.63 -8.01 -3.40
C MET A 508 -6.37 -8.62 -4.59
N SER A 509 -7.13 -9.68 -4.33
CA SER A 509 -8.03 -10.29 -5.31
C SER A 509 -9.23 -9.37 -5.58
N ILE A 510 -9.93 -9.61 -6.69
CA ILE A 510 -11.20 -8.91 -6.96
C ILE A 510 -12.22 -9.21 -5.84
N GLU A 511 -12.17 -10.39 -5.25
CA GLU A 511 -13.04 -10.80 -4.15
C GLU A 511 -12.85 -9.97 -2.88
N ASP A 512 -11.61 -9.58 -2.56
CA ASP A 512 -11.31 -8.73 -1.40
C ASP A 512 -11.91 -7.32 -1.48
N LEU A 513 -12.34 -6.93 -2.68
CA LEU A 513 -12.94 -5.62 -2.99
C LEU A 513 -14.48 -5.64 -3.01
N ILE A 514 -15.08 -6.82 -2.87
CA ILE A 514 -16.51 -7.05 -2.94
C ILE A 514 -17.00 -7.56 -1.58
N ALA A 515 -18.08 -6.96 -1.06
CA ALA A 515 -18.69 -7.45 0.17
C ALA A 515 -19.29 -8.85 -0.05
N GLU A 516 -19.08 -9.76 0.90
CA GLU A 516 -19.77 -11.02 0.95
C GLU A 516 -21.20 -10.77 1.47
N GLU A 517 -22.16 -10.83 0.58
CA GLU A 517 -23.58 -10.56 0.85
C GLU A 517 -24.41 -11.72 0.31
N ASP A 518 -25.53 -12.00 0.98
CA ASP A 518 -26.53 -12.92 0.45
C ASP A 518 -27.31 -12.28 -0.69
N ILE A 519 -27.40 -13.00 -1.78
CA ILE A 519 -28.10 -12.58 -3.00
C ILE A 519 -29.10 -13.64 -3.46
N VAL A 520 -30.15 -13.19 -4.09
CA VAL A 520 -31.12 -14.02 -4.82
C VAL A 520 -30.73 -14.05 -6.29
N VAL A 521 -30.47 -15.24 -6.80
CA VAL A 521 -30.22 -15.46 -8.23
C VAL A 521 -31.53 -15.89 -8.89
N THR A 522 -31.91 -15.16 -9.93
CA THR A 522 -33.10 -15.45 -10.73
C THR A 522 -32.68 -15.74 -12.16
N VAL A 523 -33.12 -16.88 -12.70
CA VAL A 523 -32.87 -17.29 -14.08
C VAL A 523 -34.19 -17.67 -14.75
N THR A 524 -34.44 -17.07 -15.91
CA THR A 524 -35.65 -17.36 -16.68
C THR A 524 -35.39 -18.44 -17.72
N ARG A 525 -36.47 -19.10 -18.17
CA ARG A 525 -36.43 -20.11 -19.25
C ARG A 525 -35.87 -19.52 -20.56
N GLY A 526 -36.11 -18.22 -20.80
CA GLY A 526 -35.55 -17.49 -21.95
C GLY A 526 -34.08 -17.09 -21.79
N GLY A 527 -33.40 -17.60 -20.74
CA GLY A 527 -31.96 -17.37 -20.52
C GLY A 527 -31.58 -16.01 -19.92
N TYR A 528 -32.53 -15.27 -19.35
CA TYR A 528 -32.22 -14.03 -18.64
C TYR A 528 -31.84 -14.31 -17.19
N ILE A 529 -30.75 -13.73 -16.75
CA ILE A 529 -30.16 -13.92 -15.42
C ILE A 529 -29.95 -12.59 -14.73
N LYS A 530 -30.18 -12.56 -13.43
CA LYS A 530 -29.84 -11.43 -12.55
C LYS A 530 -29.55 -11.92 -11.14
N ARG A 531 -28.86 -11.09 -10.40
CA ARG A 531 -28.76 -11.15 -8.93
C ARG A 531 -29.51 -9.97 -8.33
N THR A 532 -30.11 -10.17 -7.18
CA THR A 532 -30.81 -9.12 -6.42
C THR A 532 -30.43 -9.29 -4.95
N LYS A 533 -30.27 -8.22 -4.21
CA LYS A 533 -30.02 -8.32 -2.77
C LYS A 533 -31.22 -8.97 -2.06
N THR A 534 -30.96 -9.81 -1.07
CA THR A 534 -32.02 -10.45 -0.27
C THR A 534 -32.94 -9.44 0.42
N ASP A 535 -32.41 -8.28 0.80
CA ASP A 535 -33.15 -7.19 1.42
C ASP A 535 -34.30 -6.63 0.56
N ASP A 536 -34.19 -6.70 -0.76
CA ASP A 536 -35.25 -6.30 -1.69
C ASP A 536 -36.47 -7.25 -1.67
N TYR A 537 -36.32 -8.42 -1.03
CA TYR A 537 -37.36 -9.45 -0.88
C TYR A 537 -37.99 -9.50 0.52
N ARG A 538 -37.70 -8.52 1.41
CA ARG A 538 -38.22 -8.51 2.79
C ARG A 538 -39.73 -8.67 2.85
N ALA A 539 -40.17 -9.49 3.81
CA ALA A 539 -41.54 -9.96 4.00
C ALA A 539 -42.59 -8.83 4.11
N GLN A 540 -43.64 -8.88 3.30
CA GLN A 540 -44.85 -8.08 3.49
C GLN A 540 -45.75 -8.76 4.53
N LYS A 541 -46.34 -7.95 5.44
CA LYS A 541 -47.32 -8.38 6.45
C LYS A 541 -48.50 -9.07 5.78
N ARG A 542 -49.12 -10.09 6.48
CA ARG A 542 -50.29 -10.83 6.05
C ARG A 542 -51.37 -9.92 5.44
N GLY A 543 -51.82 -10.25 4.19
CA GLY A 543 -52.88 -9.53 3.48
C GLY A 543 -52.42 -8.73 2.26
N GLY A 544 -51.13 -8.71 1.90
CA GLY A 544 -50.62 -8.10 0.68
C GLY A 544 -50.90 -8.92 -0.56
N LYS A 545 -51.24 -8.25 -1.69
CA LYS A 545 -51.28 -8.91 -3.02
C LYS A 545 -49.83 -9.34 -3.34
N GLY A 546 -49.62 -10.63 -3.66
CA GLY A 546 -48.31 -11.19 -3.99
C GLY A 546 -47.49 -10.32 -4.91
N VAL A 547 -46.17 -10.31 -4.70
CA VAL A 547 -45.24 -9.42 -5.40
C VAL A 547 -44.70 -10.11 -6.65
N ARG A 548 -44.73 -9.45 -7.79
CA ARG A 548 -44.15 -9.96 -9.03
C ARG A 548 -42.60 -9.92 -8.95
N GLY A 549 -41.96 -11.07 -9.16
CA GLY A 549 -40.50 -11.24 -9.07
C GLY A 549 -39.69 -10.76 -10.30
N ALA A 550 -40.32 -10.46 -11.43
CA ALA A 550 -39.70 -9.87 -12.63
C ALA A 550 -40.77 -9.39 -13.63
N LYS A 551 -40.47 -8.34 -14.43
CA LYS A 551 -41.21 -8.05 -15.67
C LYS A 551 -40.75 -9.02 -16.75
N LEU A 552 -41.46 -10.11 -16.93
CA LEU A 552 -41.20 -11.13 -17.95
C LEU A 552 -41.87 -10.71 -19.29
N LYS A 553 -41.34 -11.19 -20.44
CA LYS A 553 -42.05 -11.16 -21.71
C LYS A 553 -43.27 -12.11 -21.57
N GLU A 554 -44.28 -11.92 -22.44
CA GLU A 554 -45.57 -12.67 -22.37
C GLU A 554 -45.42 -14.20 -22.33
N ASP A 555 -44.21 -14.74 -22.74
CA ASP A 555 -43.97 -16.20 -22.78
C ASP A 555 -42.74 -16.65 -21.98
N ASP A 556 -42.11 -15.83 -21.11
CA ASP A 556 -40.93 -16.17 -20.35
C ASP A 556 -41.27 -16.47 -18.89
N ILE A 557 -40.63 -17.48 -18.30
CA ILE A 557 -40.94 -18.02 -16.98
C ILE A 557 -39.65 -18.11 -16.17
N VAL A 558 -39.68 -17.83 -14.85
CA VAL A 558 -38.57 -18.08 -13.93
C VAL A 558 -38.36 -19.59 -13.83
N ASN A 559 -37.16 -20.04 -14.21
CA ASN A 559 -36.80 -21.46 -14.21
C ASN A 559 -35.97 -21.85 -12.98
N HIS A 560 -35.04 -20.99 -12.57
CA HIS A 560 -34.22 -21.18 -11.38
C HIS A 560 -34.30 -19.92 -10.49
N PHE A 561 -34.53 -20.18 -9.21
CA PHE A 561 -34.61 -19.16 -8.17
C PHE A 561 -34.00 -19.74 -6.89
N PHE A 562 -32.86 -19.16 -6.45
CA PHE A 562 -32.19 -19.69 -5.26
C PHE A 562 -31.36 -18.56 -4.60
N VAL A 563 -31.08 -18.74 -3.32
CA VAL A 563 -30.19 -17.85 -2.55
C VAL A 563 -28.76 -18.36 -2.63
N SER A 564 -27.82 -17.44 -2.76
CA SER A 564 -26.39 -17.70 -2.79
C SER A 564 -25.65 -16.52 -2.16
N THR A 565 -24.35 -16.62 -1.95
CA THR A 565 -23.51 -15.47 -1.58
C THR A 565 -22.77 -14.92 -2.78
N THR A 566 -22.40 -13.64 -2.74
CA THR A 566 -21.63 -12.99 -3.82
C THR A 566 -20.36 -13.74 -4.19
N HIS A 567 -19.69 -14.40 -3.24
CA HIS A 567 -18.40 -15.07 -3.42
C HIS A 567 -18.50 -16.54 -3.88
N HIS A 568 -19.70 -17.13 -3.92
CA HIS A 568 -19.88 -18.49 -4.38
C HIS A 568 -19.61 -18.65 -5.88
N TRP A 569 -19.10 -19.81 -6.26
CA TRP A 569 -19.09 -20.26 -7.64
C TRP A 569 -20.47 -20.74 -8.05
N LEU A 570 -20.93 -20.29 -9.20
CA LEU A 570 -22.12 -20.80 -9.87
C LEU A 570 -21.69 -21.67 -11.04
N LEU A 571 -22.05 -22.93 -10.99
CA LEU A 571 -21.82 -23.92 -12.04
C LEU A 571 -23.07 -24.06 -12.89
N PHE A 572 -22.99 -23.65 -14.16
CA PHE A 572 -24.10 -23.69 -15.11
C PHE A 572 -23.97 -24.92 -15.99
N PHE A 573 -24.79 -25.92 -15.72
CA PHE A 573 -24.89 -27.14 -16.53
C PHE A 573 -25.88 -26.92 -17.66
N THR A 574 -25.51 -27.28 -18.88
CA THR A 574 -26.35 -27.07 -20.06
C THR A 574 -26.95 -28.41 -20.55
N ASN A 575 -28.06 -28.33 -21.28
CA ASN A 575 -28.72 -29.49 -21.91
C ASN A 575 -27.76 -30.27 -22.85
N LYS A 576 -26.68 -29.61 -23.36
CA LYS A 576 -25.66 -30.23 -24.21
C LYS A 576 -24.51 -30.89 -23.42
N GLY A 577 -24.69 -31.10 -22.12
CA GLY A 577 -23.72 -31.78 -21.27
C GLY A 577 -22.45 -31.01 -21.01
N ARG A 578 -22.47 -29.70 -21.11
CA ARG A 578 -21.34 -28.79 -20.79
C ARG A 578 -21.59 -28.11 -19.45
N VAL A 579 -20.51 -27.67 -18.82
CA VAL A 579 -20.57 -26.83 -17.61
C VAL A 579 -19.73 -25.57 -17.82
N TYR A 580 -20.29 -24.45 -17.45
CA TYR A 580 -19.65 -23.13 -17.36
C TYR A 580 -19.61 -22.71 -15.91
N ARG A 581 -18.67 -21.82 -15.55
CA ARG A 581 -18.61 -21.27 -14.20
C ARG A 581 -18.51 -19.76 -14.22
N ALA A 582 -19.09 -19.13 -13.25
CA ALA A 582 -18.93 -17.73 -12.94
C ALA A 582 -19.00 -17.51 -11.43
N LYS A 583 -18.37 -16.46 -10.92
CA LYS A 583 -18.62 -16.04 -9.55
C LYS A 583 -19.98 -15.34 -9.47
N ALA A 584 -20.67 -15.52 -8.37
CA ALA A 584 -22.01 -14.93 -8.22
C ALA A 584 -21.99 -13.38 -8.27
N TYR A 585 -20.87 -12.74 -7.87
CA TYR A 585 -20.70 -11.30 -8.03
C TYR A 585 -20.56 -10.83 -9.51
N GLU A 586 -20.22 -11.71 -10.44
CA GLU A 586 -20.13 -11.40 -11.87
C GLU A 586 -21.50 -11.28 -12.53
N LEU A 587 -22.56 -11.82 -11.88
CA LEU A 587 -23.92 -11.69 -12.38
C LEU A 587 -24.37 -10.22 -12.37
N PRO A 588 -25.20 -9.81 -13.36
CA PRO A 588 -25.74 -8.46 -13.40
C PRO A 588 -26.59 -8.14 -12.17
N ASP A 589 -26.21 -7.10 -11.45
CA ASP A 589 -26.97 -6.57 -10.33
C ASP A 589 -28.21 -5.82 -10.86
N ALA A 590 -29.39 -6.22 -10.42
CA ALA A 590 -30.64 -5.65 -10.90
C ALA A 590 -31.73 -5.75 -9.84
N GLY A 591 -32.52 -4.67 -9.74
CA GLY A 591 -33.66 -4.65 -8.84
C GLY A 591 -34.68 -5.75 -9.14
N ARG A 592 -35.55 -6.05 -8.18
CA ARG A 592 -36.53 -7.14 -8.24
C ARG A 592 -37.38 -7.15 -9.51
N ASP A 593 -37.81 -5.99 -9.98
CA ASP A 593 -38.69 -5.84 -11.16
C ASP A 593 -37.94 -5.81 -12.51
N ALA A 594 -36.61 -5.77 -12.47
CA ALA A 594 -35.78 -5.72 -13.67
C ALA A 594 -35.67 -7.11 -14.33
N ARG A 595 -35.52 -7.13 -15.65
CA ARG A 595 -35.41 -8.37 -16.44
C ARG A 595 -34.05 -9.07 -16.29
N GLY A 596 -32.98 -8.35 -15.98
CA GLY A 596 -31.60 -8.88 -16.02
C GLY A 596 -31.02 -8.88 -17.44
N GLN A 597 -29.93 -9.63 -17.62
CA GLN A 597 -29.23 -9.79 -18.90
C GLN A 597 -29.32 -11.23 -19.38
N HIS A 598 -29.21 -11.42 -20.70
CA HIS A 598 -29.18 -12.76 -21.27
C HIS A 598 -27.83 -13.43 -20.93
N VAL A 599 -27.89 -14.69 -20.50
CA VAL A 599 -26.72 -15.49 -20.04
C VAL A 599 -25.62 -15.60 -21.10
N ALA A 600 -25.97 -15.56 -22.39
CA ALA A 600 -24.99 -15.57 -23.48
C ALA A 600 -24.08 -14.33 -23.52
N ASN A 601 -24.44 -13.25 -22.82
CA ASN A 601 -23.57 -12.08 -22.63
C ASN A 601 -22.52 -12.30 -21.52
N LEU A 602 -22.76 -13.26 -20.65
CA LEU A 602 -21.89 -13.60 -19.52
C LEU A 602 -21.05 -14.85 -19.82
N LEU A 603 -21.67 -15.87 -20.41
CA LEU A 603 -21.07 -17.18 -20.69
C LEU A 603 -21.08 -17.45 -22.19
N ALA A 604 -19.97 -18.03 -22.71
CA ALA A 604 -19.81 -18.33 -24.12
C ALA A 604 -20.58 -19.60 -24.53
N PHE A 605 -21.91 -19.58 -24.44
CA PHE A 605 -22.79 -20.68 -24.83
C PHE A 605 -22.69 -20.98 -26.33
N GLN A 606 -22.80 -22.24 -26.68
CA GLN A 606 -22.93 -22.67 -28.05
C GLN A 606 -24.37 -22.41 -28.58
N PRO A 607 -24.58 -22.39 -29.90
CA PRO A 607 -25.93 -22.30 -30.44
C PRO A 607 -26.86 -23.39 -29.87
N ASP A 608 -28.11 -23.02 -29.55
CA ASP A 608 -29.14 -23.91 -28.99
C ASP A 608 -28.76 -24.54 -27.64
N GLU A 609 -27.84 -23.97 -26.90
CA GLU A 609 -27.48 -24.38 -25.56
C GLU A 609 -28.38 -23.64 -24.55
N ALA A 610 -28.99 -24.40 -23.64
CA ALA A 610 -29.89 -23.93 -22.61
C ALA A 610 -29.42 -24.42 -21.25
N ILE A 611 -29.71 -23.67 -20.18
CA ILE A 611 -29.39 -24.06 -18.82
C ILE A 611 -30.31 -25.20 -18.39
N ALA A 612 -29.72 -26.31 -18.03
CA ALA A 612 -30.41 -27.46 -17.45
C ALA A 612 -30.48 -27.41 -15.92
N GLN A 613 -29.33 -27.06 -15.29
CA GLN A 613 -29.21 -26.95 -13.82
C GLN A 613 -28.16 -25.93 -13.44
N ILE A 614 -28.31 -25.30 -12.28
CA ILE A 614 -27.32 -24.40 -11.68
C ILE A 614 -27.04 -24.92 -10.27
N LEU A 615 -25.74 -25.03 -9.94
CA LEU A 615 -25.29 -25.32 -8.59
C LEU A 615 -24.46 -24.19 -8.05
N ALA A 616 -24.78 -23.75 -6.84
CA ALA A 616 -23.98 -22.80 -6.11
C ALA A 616 -23.04 -23.56 -5.15
N ILE A 617 -21.73 -23.35 -5.26
CA ILE A 617 -20.73 -23.97 -4.40
C ILE A 617 -19.81 -22.89 -3.82
N ARG A 618 -19.43 -23.04 -2.56
CA ARG A 618 -18.45 -22.19 -1.93
C ARG A 618 -17.07 -22.39 -2.58
N ASP A 619 -16.68 -23.64 -2.69
CA ASP A 619 -15.43 -24.10 -3.28
C ASP A 619 -15.62 -25.51 -3.86
N TYR A 620 -14.61 -26.06 -4.51
CA TYR A 620 -14.64 -27.42 -5.07
C TYR A 620 -14.39 -28.52 -4.04
N GLU A 621 -14.40 -28.20 -2.76
CA GLU A 621 -14.36 -29.14 -1.63
C GLU A 621 -15.73 -29.29 -0.93
N ALA A 622 -16.74 -28.53 -1.38
CA ALA A 622 -18.10 -28.53 -0.83
C ALA A 622 -18.75 -29.92 -0.84
N ALA A 623 -18.38 -30.81 -1.76
CA ALA A 623 -18.76 -32.22 -1.78
C ALA A 623 -17.67 -33.03 -2.49
N PRO A 624 -17.54 -34.35 -2.17
CA PRO A 624 -16.55 -35.21 -2.84
C PRO A 624 -16.90 -35.48 -4.30
N TYR A 625 -18.16 -35.55 -4.64
CA TYR A 625 -18.63 -35.92 -5.97
C TYR A 625 -19.79 -35.05 -6.45
N LEU A 626 -19.88 -34.99 -7.77
CA LEU A 626 -21.03 -34.48 -8.52
C LEU A 626 -21.63 -35.63 -9.31
N VAL A 627 -22.97 -35.78 -9.26
CA VAL A 627 -23.71 -36.71 -10.09
C VAL A 627 -24.54 -35.96 -11.11
N LEU A 628 -24.43 -36.38 -12.35
CA LEU A 628 -25.18 -35.85 -13.49
C LEU A 628 -26.18 -36.90 -13.96
N ALA A 629 -27.38 -36.47 -14.39
CA ALA A 629 -28.40 -37.34 -14.94
C ALA A 629 -28.89 -36.82 -16.29
N THR A 630 -29.08 -37.75 -17.23
CA THR A 630 -29.60 -37.44 -18.57
C THR A 630 -31.06 -37.89 -18.73
N LYS A 631 -31.72 -37.32 -19.72
CA LYS A 631 -33.12 -37.62 -20.06
C LYS A 631 -33.36 -39.09 -20.43
N ALA A 632 -32.33 -39.71 -21.05
CA ALA A 632 -32.32 -41.14 -21.34
C ALA A 632 -32.07 -42.05 -20.11
N GLY A 633 -31.95 -41.46 -18.90
CA GLY A 633 -31.77 -42.20 -17.66
C GLY A 633 -30.34 -42.66 -17.37
N LEU A 634 -29.35 -42.07 -18.02
CA LEU A 634 -27.96 -42.31 -17.67
C LEU A 634 -27.60 -41.44 -16.45
N VAL A 635 -26.78 -41.99 -15.57
CA VAL A 635 -26.20 -41.26 -14.42
C VAL A 635 -24.70 -41.38 -14.41
N LYS A 636 -24.03 -40.34 -13.95
CA LYS A 636 -22.57 -40.26 -13.92
C LYS A 636 -22.09 -39.59 -12.65
N LYS A 637 -21.22 -40.27 -11.90
CA LYS A 637 -20.54 -39.73 -10.71
C LYS A 637 -19.11 -39.34 -11.09
N THR A 638 -18.70 -38.11 -10.76
CA THR A 638 -17.38 -37.57 -11.05
C THR A 638 -16.90 -36.75 -9.83
N SER A 639 -15.60 -36.77 -9.55
CA SER A 639 -15.02 -35.88 -8.51
C SER A 639 -15.37 -34.43 -8.81
N LEU A 640 -15.85 -33.69 -7.82
CA LEU A 640 -16.18 -32.28 -7.98
C LEU A 640 -14.95 -31.46 -8.41
N LYS A 641 -13.76 -31.82 -7.92
CA LYS A 641 -12.47 -31.17 -8.30
C LYS A 641 -12.14 -31.26 -9.79
N ASP A 642 -12.66 -32.29 -10.51
CA ASP A 642 -12.44 -32.41 -11.97
C ASP A 642 -13.11 -31.29 -12.77
N TYR A 643 -14.04 -30.56 -12.16
CA TYR A 643 -14.74 -29.43 -12.77
C TYR A 643 -14.08 -28.08 -12.51
N ASP A 644 -13.03 -28.02 -11.68
CA ASP A 644 -12.23 -26.80 -11.47
C ASP A 644 -11.38 -26.51 -12.71
N SER A 645 -11.91 -25.70 -13.61
CA SER A 645 -11.23 -25.36 -14.86
C SER A 645 -11.33 -23.85 -15.13
N PRO A 646 -10.22 -23.16 -15.41
CA PRO A 646 -10.22 -21.73 -15.70
C PRO A 646 -10.73 -21.39 -17.12
N ARG A 647 -11.20 -22.36 -17.90
CA ARG A 647 -11.60 -22.14 -19.30
C ARG A 647 -12.94 -21.43 -19.40
N SER A 648 -12.95 -20.23 -19.94
CA SER A 648 -14.16 -19.40 -20.12
C SER A 648 -15.16 -20.00 -21.14
N GLY A 649 -14.69 -20.80 -22.10
CA GLY A 649 -15.54 -21.47 -23.10
C GLY A 649 -16.26 -22.72 -22.57
N GLY A 650 -16.29 -22.95 -21.28
CA GLY A 650 -16.88 -24.11 -20.64
C GLY A 650 -16.10 -25.41 -20.90
N VAL A 651 -16.46 -26.45 -20.21
CA VAL A 651 -15.87 -27.79 -20.33
C VAL A 651 -16.95 -28.85 -20.47
N ILE A 652 -16.62 -29.96 -21.12
CA ILE A 652 -17.53 -31.10 -21.20
C ILE A 652 -17.76 -31.63 -19.78
N ALA A 653 -19.01 -31.66 -19.36
CA ALA A 653 -19.43 -32.23 -18.09
C ALA A 653 -19.79 -33.68 -18.23
N ILE A 654 -20.47 -34.06 -19.31
CA ILE A 654 -20.84 -35.44 -19.70
C ILE A 654 -20.89 -35.52 -21.20
N ASN A 655 -20.41 -36.64 -21.79
CA ASN A 655 -20.64 -36.92 -23.20
C ASN A 655 -22.03 -37.54 -23.37
N LEU A 656 -22.92 -36.83 -24.02
CA LEU A 656 -24.26 -37.30 -24.35
C LEU A 656 -24.18 -38.34 -25.46
N ARG A 657 -25.07 -39.31 -25.43
CA ARG A 657 -25.17 -40.39 -26.45
C ARG A 657 -26.31 -40.05 -27.40
N GLU A 658 -26.13 -40.35 -28.66
CA GLU A 658 -27.21 -40.36 -29.63
C GLU A 658 -28.22 -41.47 -29.25
N GLN A 659 -29.53 -41.18 -29.22
CA GLN A 659 -30.57 -42.13 -28.96
C GLN A 659 -30.91 -42.94 -30.20
N GLU A 660 -31.67 -44.07 -30.03
CA GLU A 660 -32.03 -44.96 -31.14
C GLU A 660 -32.91 -44.28 -32.21
N ASP A 661 -33.58 -43.20 -31.88
CA ASP A 661 -34.38 -42.35 -32.77
C ASP A 661 -33.59 -41.27 -33.47
N GLY A 662 -32.27 -41.22 -33.27
CA GLY A 662 -31.35 -40.23 -33.87
C GLY A 662 -31.35 -38.87 -33.18
N ALA A 663 -32.01 -38.69 -32.04
CA ALA A 663 -31.97 -37.51 -31.23
C ALA A 663 -30.77 -37.58 -30.24
N ASP A 664 -30.11 -36.48 -30.00
CA ASP A 664 -29.11 -36.39 -28.91
C ASP A 664 -29.84 -36.45 -27.54
N ASP A 665 -29.23 -37.19 -26.60
CA ASP A 665 -29.69 -37.17 -25.19
C ASP A 665 -29.48 -35.78 -24.58
N GLU A 666 -30.20 -35.42 -23.56
CA GLU A 666 -30.10 -34.14 -22.88
C GLU A 666 -29.73 -34.31 -21.40
N LEU A 667 -28.88 -33.44 -20.88
CA LEU A 667 -28.64 -33.35 -19.44
C LEU A 667 -29.84 -32.65 -18.77
N ILE A 668 -30.38 -33.25 -17.70
CA ILE A 668 -31.53 -32.71 -17.01
C ILE A 668 -31.28 -32.39 -15.54
N GLY A 669 -30.23 -32.93 -14.94
CA GLY A 669 -29.96 -32.71 -13.51
C GLY A 669 -28.51 -32.87 -13.14
N ALA A 670 -28.11 -32.13 -12.12
CA ALA A 670 -26.81 -32.13 -11.49
C ALA A 670 -26.98 -31.97 -9.98
N GLU A 671 -26.36 -32.86 -9.17
CA GLU A 671 -26.46 -32.83 -7.72
C GLU A 671 -25.09 -33.11 -7.07
N LEU A 672 -24.82 -32.43 -5.95
CA LEU A 672 -23.66 -32.69 -5.10
C LEU A 672 -23.96 -33.93 -4.22
N VAL A 673 -23.04 -34.87 -4.17
CA VAL A 673 -23.29 -36.19 -3.57
C VAL A 673 -22.07 -36.67 -2.79
N SER A 674 -22.36 -37.28 -1.62
CA SER A 674 -21.42 -38.10 -0.85
C SER A 674 -21.64 -39.59 -1.17
N PRO A 675 -20.66 -40.47 -0.92
CA PRO A 675 -20.80 -41.91 -1.22
C PRO A 675 -21.99 -42.60 -0.48
N GLU A 676 -22.38 -42.08 0.66
CA GLU A 676 -23.47 -42.64 1.49
C GLU A 676 -24.84 -42.10 1.10
N ASP A 677 -24.92 -41.10 0.24
CA ASP A 677 -26.18 -40.49 -0.18
C ASP A 677 -26.97 -41.43 -1.09
N ASP A 678 -28.30 -41.42 -0.91
CA ASP A 678 -29.23 -42.09 -1.80
C ASP A 678 -29.71 -41.14 -2.89
N LEU A 679 -29.70 -41.63 -4.11
CA LEU A 679 -30.24 -40.93 -5.29
C LEU A 679 -31.64 -41.48 -5.59
N LEU A 680 -32.59 -40.58 -5.80
CA LEU A 680 -33.94 -40.91 -6.26
C LEU A 680 -34.19 -40.35 -7.65
N LEU A 681 -34.34 -41.19 -8.62
CA LEU A 681 -34.69 -40.87 -9.99
C LEU A 681 -36.19 -41.09 -10.20
N ILE A 682 -36.84 -40.11 -10.84
CA ILE A 682 -38.30 -40.18 -11.11
C ILE A 682 -38.54 -39.87 -12.58
N SER A 683 -39.31 -40.75 -13.24
CA SER A 683 -39.69 -40.60 -14.65
C SER A 683 -40.96 -39.77 -14.83
N LYS A 684 -41.17 -39.25 -16.04
CA LYS A 684 -42.35 -38.48 -16.41
C LYS A 684 -43.67 -39.27 -16.29
N LYS A 685 -43.64 -40.59 -16.53
CA LYS A 685 -44.78 -41.50 -16.31
C LYS A 685 -44.81 -42.09 -14.88
N ALA A 686 -44.18 -41.38 -13.92
CA ALA A 686 -44.23 -41.67 -12.51
C ALA A 686 -43.64 -43.02 -12.08
N GLN A 687 -42.62 -43.53 -12.73
CA GLN A 687 -41.73 -44.57 -12.18
C GLN A 687 -40.62 -43.93 -11.35
N SER A 688 -40.17 -44.63 -10.31
CA SER A 688 -39.09 -44.16 -9.47
C SER A 688 -38.12 -45.27 -9.09
N ILE A 689 -36.83 -44.95 -8.99
CA ILE A 689 -35.79 -45.84 -8.49
C ILE A 689 -34.92 -45.12 -7.49
N ARG A 690 -34.67 -45.75 -6.33
CA ARG A 690 -33.78 -45.23 -5.29
C ARG A 690 -32.60 -46.19 -5.15
N PHE A 691 -31.36 -45.65 -5.17
CA PHE A 691 -30.14 -46.43 -4.96
C PHE A 691 -29.08 -45.57 -4.29
N THR A 692 -28.19 -46.19 -3.51
CA THR A 692 -27.11 -45.51 -2.81
C THR A 692 -25.95 -45.22 -3.77
N ALA A 693 -25.35 -44.05 -3.70
CA ALA A 693 -24.29 -43.59 -4.59
C ALA A 693 -22.88 -44.10 -4.19
N THR A 694 -22.79 -45.31 -3.58
CA THR A 694 -21.48 -45.91 -3.22
C THR A 694 -20.63 -46.15 -4.45
N ASP A 695 -19.33 -46.32 -4.26
CA ASP A 695 -18.39 -46.58 -5.37
C ASP A 695 -18.62 -47.93 -6.05
N GLU A 696 -19.24 -48.86 -5.34
CA GLU A 696 -19.67 -50.15 -5.90
C GLU A 696 -20.89 -49.99 -6.79
N THR A 697 -21.91 -49.24 -6.36
CA THR A 697 -23.14 -49.04 -7.10
C THR A 697 -22.96 -48.05 -8.26
N LEU A 698 -22.27 -46.97 -8.01
CA LEU A 698 -21.98 -45.89 -8.99
C LEU A 698 -20.52 -45.49 -8.91
N ARG A 699 -19.69 -46.18 -9.67
CA ARG A 699 -18.23 -45.93 -9.71
C ARG A 699 -17.93 -44.53 -10.19
N PRO A 700 -17.01 -43.79 -9.53
CA PRO A 700 -16.51 -42.51 -10.04
C PRO A 700 -15.89 -42.64 -11.44
N MET A 701 -16.21 -41.72 -12.32
CA MET A 701 -15.75 -41.70 -13.72
C MET A 701 -15.18 -40.31 -14.05
N GLY A 702 -14.29 -40.29 -15.05
CA GLY A 702 -13.73 -39.05 -15.54
C GLY A 702 -14.77 -38.13 -16.20
N ARG A 703 -14.54 -36.86 -16.21
CA ARG A 703 -15.44 -35.79 -16.67
C ARG A 703 -16.01 -36.01 -18.08
N ALA A 704 -15.20 -36.44 -19.03
CA ALA A 704 -15.60 -36.63 -20.44
C ALA A 704 -16.12 -38.04 -20.74
N THR A 705 -16.86 -38.66 -19.84
CA THR A 705 -17.52 -39.97 -20.08
C THR A 705 -19.04 -39.81 -20.18
N SER A 706 -19.74 -40.85 -20.73
CA SER A 706 -21.18 -40.80 -20.95
C SER A 706 -22.02 -41.31 -19.77
N GLY A 707 -21.42 -41.84 -18.72
CA GLY A 707 -22.14 -42.41 -17.59
C GLY A 707 -22.63 -43.84 -17.78
N VAL A 708 -23.42 -44.30 -16.84
CA VAL A 708 -23.98 -45.64 -16.77
C VAL A 708 -25.50 -45.60 -16.57
N LYS A 709 -26.21 -46.68 -16.89
CA LYS A 709 -27.66 -46.73 -16.76
C LYS A 709 -28.08 -46.57 -15.30
N GLY A 710 -28.81 -45.50 -14.97
CA GLY A 710 -29.42 -45.26 -13.68
C GLY A 710 -30.81 -45.85 -13.55
N MET A 711 -31.63 -45.66 -14.59
CA MET A 711 -33.02 -46.15 -14.66
C MET A 711 -33.31 -46.67 -16.07
N SER A 712 -34.18 -47.67 -16.16
CA SER A 712 -34.78 -48.17 -17.43
C SER A 712 -36.21 -47.69 -17.55
N PHE A 713 -36.65 -47.39 -18.77
CA PHE A 713 -37.97 -46.85 -19.04
C PHE A 713 -38.85 -47.86 -19.82
N ARG A 714 -40.16 -47.67 -19.72
CA ARG A 714 -41.13 -48.23 -20.63
C ARG A 714 -41.23 -47.36 -21.88
N GLU A 715 -41.81 -47.85 -22.93
CA GLU A 715 -41.96 -47.14 -24.20
C GLU A 715 -42.57 -45.74 -24.00
N GLY A 716 -41.88 -44.72 -24.53
CA GLY A 716 -42.26 -43.31 -24.48
C GLY A 716 -42.20 -42.66 -23.11
N ASP A 717 -41.38 -43.17 -22.16
CA ASP A 717 -41.08 -42.56 -20.86
C ASP A 717 -39.65 -42.04 -20.87
N GLU A 718 -39.41 -41.00 -20.06
CA GLU A 718 -38.13 -40.30 -19.93
C GLU A 718 -37.89 -39.91 -18.47
N LEU A 719 -36.61 -39.65 -18.11
CA LEU A 719 -36.28 -39.14 -16.79
C LEU A 719 -36.78 -37.70 -16.63
N LEU A 720 -37.49 -37.45 -15.51
CA LEU A 720 -38.02 -36.13 -15.17
C LEU A 720 -37.14 -35.41 -14.16
N SER A 721 -36.66 -36.12 -13.12
CA SER A 721 -35.84 -35.50 -12.07
C SER A 721 -34.92 -36.52 -11.40
N MET A 722 -33.80 -36.00 -10.87
CA MET A 722 -32.89 -36.70 -9.98
C MET A 722 -32.75 -35.85 -8.72
N ASN A 723 -32.87 -36.47 -7.54
CA ASN A 723 -32.74 -35.78 -6.27
C ASN A 723 -31.90 -36.61 -5.30
N VAL A 724 -31.16 -35.92 -4.40
CA VAL A 724 -30.53 -36.57 -3.24
C VAL A 724 -31.54 -36.71 -2.13
N VAL A 725 -31.64 -37.91 -1.58
CA VAL A 725 -32.60 -38.27 -0.53
C VAL A 725 -31.97 -38.07 0.84
N ARG A 726 -32.72 -37.45 1.74
CA ARG A 726 -32.34 -37.28 3.14
C ARG A 726 -33.39 -37.94 4.06
N PRO A 727 -33.01 -38.57 5.19
CA PRO A 727 -33.93 -39.12 6.15
C PRO A 727 -34.95 -38.07 6.65
N GLY A 728 -36.23 -38.46 6.80
CA GLY A 728 -37.27 -37.56 7.30
C GLY A 728 -37.84 -36.57 6.28
N THR A 729 -37.41 -36.63 5.00
CA THR A 729 -37.95 -35.81 3.92
C THR A 729 -39.10 -36.45 3.17
N PHE A 730 -39.76 -35.66 2.32
CA PHE A 730 -40.88 -36.09 1.50
C PHE A 730 -40.56 -35.93 0.01
N VAL A 731 -41.08 -36.83 -0.80
CA VAL A 731 -41.11 -36.67 -2.24
C VAL A 731 -42.38 -35.91 -2.61
N PHE A 732 -42.24 -34.70 -3.11
CA PHE A 732 -43.33 -33.85 -3.61
C PHE A 732 -43.41 -33.98 -5.10
N THR A 733 -44.55 -34.40 -5.61
CA THR A 733 -44.82 -34.53 -7.05
C THR A 733 -46.00 -33.68 -7.47
N ALA A 734 -45.92 -33.07 -8.64
CA ALA A 734 -47.00 -32.28 -9.24
C ALA A 734 -47.25 -32.67 -10.69
N THR A 735 -48.52 -32.59 -11.13
CA THR A 735 -48.94 -32.83 -12.49
C THR A 735 -49.29 -31.55 -13.24
N ASP A 736 -49.25 -31.60 -14.56
CA ASP A 736 -49.68 -30.51 -15.45
C ASP A 736 -51.16 -30.13 -15.26
N GLY A 737 -52.01 -31.10 -14.81
CA GLY A 737 -53.38 -30.86 -14.43
C GLY A 737 -53.60 -30.16 -13.08
N GLY A 738 -52.57 -29.76 -12.38
CA GLY A 738 -52.64 -28.99 -11.13
C GLY A 738 -52.87 -29.84 -9.88
N TYR A 739 -52.59 -31.12 -9.90
CA TYR A 739 -52.62 -32.02 -8.73
C TYR A 739 -51.23 -32.26 -8.17
N ALA A 740 -51.12 -32.34 -6.86
CA ALA A 740 -49.88 -32.64 -6.17
C ALA A 740 -50.07 -33.61 -5.01
N LYS A 741 -48.97 -34.23 -4.60
CA LYS A 741 -48.92 -35.03 -3.38
C LYS A 741 -47.57 -34.96 -2.74
N ARG A 742 -47.54 -35.26 -1.45
CA ARG A 742 -46.29 -35.56 -0.72
C ARG A 742 -46.33 -37.01 -0.21
N THR A 743 -45.20 -37.69 -0.31
CA THR A 743 -45.05 -39.08 0.13
C THR A 743 -43.75 -39.19 0.91
N ALA A 744 -43.78 -39.81 2.09
CA ALA A 744 -42.56 -40.01 2.87
C ALA A 744 -41.51 -40.77 2.05
N VAL A 745 -40.27 -40.31 2.14
CA VAL A 745 -39.13 -40.89 1.41
C VAL A 745 -38.91 -42.36 1.74
N ASP A 746 -39.30 -42.81 2.94
CA ASP A 746 -39.18 -44.20 3.40
C ASP A 746 -40.07 -45.19 2.65
N GLU A 747 -41.11 -44.72 1.98
CA GLU A 747 -41.92 -45.57 1.09
C GLU A 747 -41.18 -45.98 -0.20
N TYR A 748 -40.05 -45.31 -0.51
CA TYR A 748 -39.23 -45.61 -1.67
C TYR A 748 -38.05 -46.49 -1.24
N ARG A 749 -38.17 -47.80 -1.42
CA ARG A 749 -37.15 -48.78 -1.05
C ARG A 749 -35.87 -48.60 -1.87
N VAL A 750 -34.70 -48.79 -1.26
CA VAL A 750 -33.43 -48.86 -1.95
C VAL A 750 -33.38 -50.10 -2.87
N GLN A 751 -32.91 -49.93 -4.09
CA GLN A 751 -32.82 -50.97 -5.13
C GLN A 751 -31.48 -50.90 -5.86
N GLY A 752 -31.17 -51.91 -6.68
CA GLY A 752 -30.06 -51.83 -7.62
C GLY A 752 -30.39 -50.85 -8.75
N ARG A 753 -29.40 -50.04 -9.20
CA ARG A 753 -29.57 -49.11 -10.34
C ARG A 753 -29.91 -49.85 -11.65
N GLY A 754 -30.50 -49.13 -12.61
CA GLY A 754 -30.75 -49.58 -13.98
C GLY A 754 -32.02 -50.42 -14.15
N GLY A 755 -32.84 -50.61 -13.07
CA GLY A 755 -34.14 -51.23 -13.13
C GLY A 755 -35.27 -50.30 -13.60
N LEU A 756 -36.50 -50.89 -13.80
CA LEU A 756 -37.71 -50.13 -14.11
C LEU A 756 -38.27 -49.38 -12.91
N GLY A 757 -37.78 -49.67 -11.69
CA GLY A 757 -38.19 -49.01 -10.47
C GLY A 757 -39.60 -49.37 -10.01
N ILE A 758 -40.21 -48.56 -9.17
CA ILE A 758 -41.52 -48.66 -8.57
C ILE A 758 -42.34 -47.39 -8.85
N LYS A 759 -43.68 -47.51 -8.79
CA LYS A 759 -44.51 -46.32 -9.03
C LYS A 759 -44.32 -45.26 -7.97
N ALA A 760 -44.13 -43.99 -8.43
CA ALA A 760 -44.07 -42.81 -7.59
C ALA A 760 -45.46 -42.13 -7.42
N ALA A 761 -46.30 -42.22 -8.44
CA ALA A 761 -47.69 -41.74 -8.40
C ALA A 761 -48.58 -42.59 -9.31
N LYS A 762 -49.86 -42.57 -9.06
CA LYS A 762 -50.87 -43.14 -9.97
C LYS A 762 -51.30 -42.06 -10.95
N ILE A 763 -50.84 -42.18 -12.19
CA ILE A 763 -51.22 -41.29 -13.29
C ILE A 763 -52.61 -41.66 -13.78
N VAL A 764 -53.49 -40.66 -13.98
CA VAL A 764 -54.84 -40.76 -14.52
C VAL A 764 -54.95 -39.67 -15.59
N GLU A 765 -55.52 -40.02 -16.75
CA GLU A 765 -55.59 -39.12 -17.91
C GLU A 765 -56.20 -37.75 -17.57
N ASP A 766 -57.25 -37.70 -16.76
CA ASP A 766 -57.94 -36.48 -16.34
C ASP A 766 -57.08 -35.56 -15.41
N ARG A 767 -55.96 -36.04 -14.89
CA ARG A 767 -55.08 -35.28 -13.96
C ARG A 767 -53.72 -34.97 -14.53
N GLY A 768 -53.46 -35.40 -15.74
CA GLY A 768 -52.25 -35.08 -16.47
C GLY A 768 -51.05 -35.96 -16.09
N THR A 769 -49.85 -35.55 -16.57
CA THR A 769 -48.55 -36.21 -16.37
C THR A 769 -47.73 -35.44 -15.37
N LEU A 770 -46.66 -36.06 -14.81
CA LEU A 770 -45.75 -35.34 -13.90
C LEU A 770 -44.97 -34.26 -14.64
N VAL A 771 -44.95 -33.08 -14.05
CA VAL A 771 -44.18 -31.92 -14.51
C VAL A 771 -43.06 -31.55 -13.55
N GLY A 772 -43.03 -32.12 -12.35
CA GLY A 772 -41.98 -31.94 -11.38
C GLY A 772 -42.04 -32.92 -10.24
N ALA A 773 -40.86 -33.25 -9.72
CA ALA A 773 -40.70 -34.08 -8.53
C ALA A 773 -39.49 -33.60 -7.75
N LEU A 774 -39.69 -33.25 -6.48
CA LEU A 774 -38.66 -32.65 -5.60
C LEU A 774 -38.63 -33.42 -4.26
N VAL A 775 -37.47 -33.52 -3.68
CA VAL A 775 -37.30 -33.94 -2.28
C VAL A 775 -37.33 -32.70 -1.39
N VAL A 776 -38.24 -32.67 -0.43
CA VAL A 776 -38.59 -31.50 0.38
C VAL A 776 -38.75 -31.86 1.86
N GLU A 777 -38.59 -30.88 2.71
CA GLU A 777 -38.90 -30.93 4.14
C GLU A 777 -40.36 -30.50 4.40
N GLU A 778 -40.92 -30.82 5.51
CA GLU A 778 -42.32 -30.47 5.85
C GLU A 778 -42.48 -28.93 5.99
N THR A 779 -41.43 -28.26 6.44
CA THR A 779 -41.38 -26.81 6.63
C THR A 779 -41.21 -26.04 5.33
N ASP A 780 -40.79 -26.70 4.26
CA ASP A 780 -40.55 -26.06 2.97
C ASP A 780 -41.81 -25.49 2.32
N GLU A 781 -41.56 -24.57 1.42
CA GLU A 781 -42.60 -24.05 0.53
C GLU A 781 -42.25 -24.34 -0.93
N ILE A 782 -43.31 -24.63 -1.69
CA ILE A 782 -43.23 -24.92 -3.13
C ILE A 782 -43.83 -23.76 -3.91
N LEU A 783 -43.15 -23.39 -4.94
CA LEU A 783 -43.65 -22.51 -5.99
C LEU A 783 -44.13 -23.36 -7.15
N ALA A 784 -45.41 -23.29 -7.47
CA ALA A 784 -45.96 -23.93 -8.67
C ALA A 784 -46.18 -22.88 -9.73
N ILE A 785 -45.67 -23.10 -10.92
CA ILE A 785 -45.63 -22.17 -12.04
C ILE A 785 -46.62 -22.66 -13.10
N THR A 786 -47.49 -21.77 -13.54
CA THR A 786 -48.49 -22.09 -14.58
C THR A 786 -48.07 -21.57 -15.96
N LEU A 787 -48.62 -22.14 -17.02
CA LEU A 787 -48.39 -21.75 -18.41
C LEU A 787 -48.75 -20.28 -18.66
N SER A 788 -49.77 -19.76 -17.96
CA SER A 788 -50.15 -18.34 -18.02
C SER A 788 -49.19 -17.39 -17.29
N GLY A 789 -48.09 -17.88 -16.72
CA GLY A 789 -47.09 -17.12 -15.96
C GLY A 789 -47.49 -16.83 -14.50
N GLY A 790 -48.59 -17.47 -14.03
CA GLY A 790 -48.97 -17.39 -12.62
C GLY A 790 -48.01 -18.22 -11.74
N VAL A 791 -47.62 -17.68 -10.58
CA VAL A 791 -46.82 -18.40 -9.57
C VAL A 791 -47.65 -18.51 -8.30
N ILE A 792 -47.85 -19.73 -7.83
CA ILE A 792 -48.59 -20.03 -6.61
C ILE A 792 -47.62 -20.60 -5.59
N ARG A 793 -47.60 -19.99 -4.39
CA ARG A 793 -46.78 -20.39 -3.27
C ARG A 793 -47.64 -21.27 -2.32
N THR A 794 -47.17 -22.46 -2.00
CA THR A 794 -47.86 -23.40 -1.12
C THR A 794 -46.89 -24.05 -0.15
N ARG A 795 -47.27 -24.16 1.13
CA ARG A 795 -46.47 -24.92 2.11
C ARG A 795 -46.59 -26.41 1.83
N VAL A 796 -45.49 -27.15 1.97
CA VAL A 796 -45.45 -28.62 1.85
C VAL A 796 -46.38 -29.25 2.88
N SER A 797 -46.43 -28.72 4.11
CA SER A 797 -47.37 -29.18 5.17
C SER A 797 -48.85 -29.04 4.81
N GLY A 798 -49.20 -28.09 3.91
CA GLY A 798 -50.56 -27.91 3.42
C GLY A 798 -51.04 -28.98 2.42
N VAL A 799 -50.12 -29.79 1.89
CA VAL A 799 -50.47 -30.91 0.99
C VAL A 799 -50.49 -32.20 1.79
N ARG A 800 -51.62 -32.89 1.78
CA ARG A 800 -51.82 -34.10 2.54
C ARG A 800 -50.78 -35.18 2.19
N GLU A 801 -50.18 -35.79 3.23
CA GLU A 801 -49.31 -36.95 3.06
C GLU A 801 -50.16 -38.14 2.57
N THR A 802 -49.66 -38.81 1.54
CA THR A 802 -50.35 -39.92 0.90
C THR A 802 -49.33 -40.96 0.44
N GLY A 803 -49.77 -42.21 0.40
CA GLY A 803 -48.91 -43.28 -0.05
C GLY A 803 -48.52 -43.17 -1.51
N ARG A 804 -47.48 -43.90 -1.87
CA ARG A 804 -46.77 -43.82 -3.15
C ARG A 804 -47.69 -44.05 -4.37
N ASP A 805 -48.59 -45.04 -4.36
CA ASP A 805 -49.50 -45.35 -5.48
C ASP A 805 -50.89 -44.67 -5.34
N THR A 806 -50.84 -43.34 -5.18
CA THR A 806 -52.05 -42.48 -5.08
C THR A 806 -52.01 -41.34 -6.10
N MET A 807 -53.20 -40.72 -6.33
CA MET A 807 -53.41 -39.70 -7.38
C MET A 807 -53.10 -38.27 -6.93
N GLY A 808 -52.85 -38.06 -5.62
CA GLY A 808 -52.65 -36.71 -5.08
C GLY A 808 -53.95 -35.89 -4.89
N VAL A 809 -53.81 -34.67 -4.42
CA VAL A 809 -54.87 -33.69 -4.16
C VAL A 809 -54.73 -32.50 -5.10
N GLN A 810 -55.82 -31.77 -5.31
CA GLN A 810 -55.80 -30.55 -6.11
C GLN A 810 -54.95 -29.49 -5.40
N LEU A 811 -53.88 -29.04 -6.06
CA LEU A 811 -52.97 -28.02 -5.60
C LEU A 811 -53.41 -26.64 -6.10
N ILE A 812 -53.85 -26.58 -7.37
CA ILE A 812 -54.21 -25.37 -8.09
C ILE A 812 -55.52 -25.60 -8.82
N ASN A 813 -56.39 -24.59 -8.81
CA ASN A 813 -57.53 -24.53 -9.69
C ASN A 813 -57.18 -23.83 -10.98
N LEU A 814 -56.89 -24.58 -12.04
CA LEU A 814 -56.42 -24.08 -13.31
C LEU A 814 -57.58 -23.50 -14.15
N GLY A 815 -57.38 -22.39 -14.81
CA GLY A 815 -58.29 -21.85 -15.80
C GLY A 815 -58.39 -22.70 -17.08
N LYS A 816 -59.42 -22.49 -17.90
CA LYS A 816 -59.50 -23.15 -19.21
C LYS A 816 -58.27 -22.86 -20.04
N ARG A 817 -57.54 -23.87 -20.47
CA ARG A 817 -56.24 -23.81 -21.23
C ARG A 817 -55.01 -23.42 -20.43
N ASP A 818 -55.04 -23.46 -19.09
CA ASP A 818 -53.85 -23.32 -18.26
C ASP A 818 -53.37 -24.67 -17.78
N ALA A 819 -52.05 -24.77 -17.51
CA ALA A 819 -51.42 -25.97 -17.02
C ALA A 819 -50.27 -25.63 -16.09
N VAL A 820 -49.93 -26.48 -15.14
CA VAL A 820 -48.69 -26.35 -14.38
C VAL A 820 -47.52 -26.76 -15.28
N VAL A 821 -46.52 -25.92 -15.40
CA VAL A 821 -45.34 -26.19 -16.26
C VAL A 821 -44.12 -26.58 -15.46
N GLY A 822 -44.10 -26.35 -14.13
CA GLY A 822 -43.01 -26.72 -13.26
C GLY A 822 -43.25 -26.38 -11.80
N ILE A 823 -42.42 -26.94 -10.93
CA ILE A 823 -42.38 -26.67 -9.49
C ILE A 823 -40.96 -26.35 -9.07
N ALA A 824 -40.82 -25.47 -8.11
CA ALA A 824 -39.53 -25.12 -7.52
C ALA A 824 -39.65 -25.02 -5.99
N ARG A 825 -38.59 -25.34 -5.26
CA ARG A 825 -38.51 -25.14 -3.80
C ARG A 825 -38.26 -23.64 -3.53
N ASN A 826 -39.01 -23.06 -2.59
CA ASN A 826 -38.78 -21.70 -2.14
C ASN A 826 -37.74 -21.72 -1.02
N ALA A 827 -36.55 -21.13 -1.29
CA ALA A 827 -35.43 -21.11 -0.35
C ALA A 827 -35.61 -20.12 0.80
N GLU A 828 -36.59 -19.21 0.76
CA GLU A 828 -36.82 -18.19 1.79
C GLU A 828 -37.44 -18.74 3.08
N ALA A 829 -38.17 -19.85 3.02
CA ALA A 829 -38.96 -20.35 4.14
C ALA A 829 -38.16 -20.94 5.29
N GLY A 830 -36.89 -21.34 5.06
CA GLY A 830 -36.06 -21.98 6.08
C GLY A 830 -35.45 -21.01 7.09
N ARG A 831 -35.32 -19.72 6.76
CA ARG A 831 -34.68 -18.72 7.64
C ARG A 831 -35.63 -18.05 8.63
N GLU A 832 -36.95 -17.98 8.36
CA GLU A 832 -37.97 -17.48 9.31
C GLU A 832 -38.13 -18.38 10.55
N ALA A 833 -37.64 -19.63 10.50
CA ALA A 833 -37.73 -20.57 11.62
C ALA A 833 -36.49 -20.49 12.55
N GLU A 834 -35.33 -20.06 12.09
CA GLU A 834 -34.11 -19.93 12.90
C GLU A 834 -34.05 -18.61 13.69
N GLU A 835 -34.71 -17.52 13.22
CA GLU A 835 -34.74 -16.23 13.93
C GLU A 835 -35.78 -16.16 15.08
N VAL A 836 -36.68 -17.11 15.20
CA VAL A 836 -37.74 -17.11 16.27
C VAL A 836 -37.31 -17.83 17.56
N ASP A 837 -36.20 -18.60 17.52
CA ASP A 837 -35.74 -19.35 18.70
C ASP A 837 -34.66 -18.61 19.53
N GLY A 838 -34.35 -17.35 19.21
CA GLY A 838 -33.32 -16.55 19.85
C GLY A 838 -33.79 -15.50 20.89
N ASP A 839 -35.10 -15.31 21.06
CA ASP A 839 -35.61 -14.28 21.97
C ASP A 839 -36.57 -14.92 23.02
N VAL A 840 -36.00 -15.41 24.10
CA VAL A 840 -36.73 -15.76 25.34
C VAL A 840 -36.17 -15.01 26.52
N ALA A 841 -37.06 -14.28 27.15
CA ALA A 841 -37.13 -13.81 28.54
C ALA A 841 -36.57 -12.42 28.81
N VAL A 842 -37.43 -11.44 28.81
CA VAL A 842 -37.41 -10.41 29.87
C VAL A 842 -38.76 -10.43 30.58
N ASP A 843 -38.63 -10.64 31.87
CA ASP A 843 -39.60 -10.79 32.92
C ASP A 843 -40.54 -9.59 33.06
N GLU A 844 -41.84 -9.76 33.07
CA GLU A 844 -42.85 -8.82 33.50
C GLU A 844 -43.02 -8.89 35.01
N THR A 845 -42.80 -7.82 35.72
CA THR A 845 -43.47 -7.34 36.95
C THR A 845 -43.07 -5.92 37.15
N ASP A 846 -43.89 -4.92 37.27
CA ASP A 846 -44.94 -4.66 38.23
C ASP A 846 -45.71 -3.36 37.89
N GLU A 847 -46.97 -3.35 38.20
CA GLU A 847 -47.92 -2.23 38.10
C GLU A 847 -47.65 -1.08 39.05
N GLY A 848 -48.03 0.14 38.67
CA GLY A 848 -48.22 1.20 39.66
C GLY A 848 -48.55 2.59 39.12
N ALA A 849 -49.84 2.82 38.81
CA ALA A 849 -50.69 3.97 39.07
C ALA A 849 -50.20 5.44 38.93
N VAL A 850 -50.80 6.11 37.94
CA VAL A 850 -51.56 7.38 38.00
C VAL A 850 -51.10 8.49 38.96
N THR A 851 -50.79 9.69 38.44
CA THR A 851 -51.59 10.93 38.68
C THR A 851 -51.11 12.09 37.83
N THR A 852 -52.10 12.81 37.36
CA THR A 852 -52.16 14.10 36.67
C THR A 852 -51.55 15.27 37.45
N GLY A 853 -50.99 16.25 36.71
CA GLY A 853 -50.68 17.58 37.23
C GLY A 853 -50.10 18.51 36.19
N THR A 854 -50.93 19.33 35.64
CA THR A 854 -50.68 20.59 34.95
C THR A 854 -49.87 21.54 35.82
N ASP A 855 -48.90 22.27 35.31
CA ASP A 855 -48.95 23.76 35.30
C ASP A 855 -47.78 24.43 34.54
N GLU A 856 -48.10 25.61 34.13
CA GLU A 856 -47.38 26.58 33.31
C GLU A 856 -46.17 27.20 33.98
N GLY A 857 -45.26 27.80 33.21
CA GLY A 857 -44.57 29.00 33.69
C GLY A 857 -43.13 29.24 33.24
N GLU A 858 -43.03 30.12 32.25
CA GLU A 858 -42.04 31.21 32.13
C GLU A 858 -40.51 30.96 32.12
N ALA A 859 -39.92 31.46 31.05
CA ALA A 859 -38.53 31.93 30.95
C ALA A 859 -38.28 33.16 31.82
N PRO A 860 -37.00 33.50 32.21
CA PRO A 860 -36.33 34.52 31.42
C PRO A 860 -34.77 34.40 31.32
N SER A 861 -34.34 34.92 30.19
CA SER A 861 -33.18 35.75 29.77
C SER A 861 -31.96 35.96 30.70
N ALA A 862 -30.81 35.90 30.05
CA ALA A 862 -29.61 36.75 30.04
C ALA A 862 -28.70 36.85 31.29
N GLU A 863 -27.45 36.38 31.11
CA GLU A 863 -26.21 37.19 30.99
C GLU A 863 -25.11 36.39 30.32
#